data_b438b881e9795c0fdeef648f16ce01fa
#
_entry.id   b438b881e9795c0fdeef648f16ce01fa
#
_cell.length_a   1.000
_cell.length_b   1.000
_cell.length_c   1.000
_cell.angle_alpha   90.00
_cell.angle_beta   90.00
_cell.angle_gamma   90.00
#
_symmetry.space_group_name_H-M   'P 1'
#
loop_
_entity.id
_entity.type
_entity.pdbx_description
1 polymer ?
#
loop_
_entity_poly.entity_id
_entity_poly.type
_entity_poly.pdbx_seq_one_letter_code
_entity_poly.pdbx_strand_id
1 'polypeptide(L)'
;YPGIVSGPPRPSLVLRPGMTVAGVERYQVEGAGAVLVEVEAGDRVTMRNLEGGQPCELVAFDRQGRGDAGILGAKSNSNAAGLKALLLGGDDSLKRLRSGIERRGLQLGGAEAVRFFDAATPAGIEQSFTVTRDGYLVAAAPGGPMLVDGHDTATPLVMTLQRAKVGRGRRFELPDPLADPVLDLRVKSKTAEAYFVKAGDYIQIIDVDGRQCTDFQCFSARKLDKGRDLPLDVTATRSLMGHAYPMPGLHAKYYDQDFEPLVEVVQDTCGRHDAFALACYSKYYDDIGYPGHINCSDNFNRALAEHGVNGRAGWMAVNFFFNTGIDAHGVMYSDEPWSRPGDYVLLRALTDIVCVSSACPDDTTPANGWDLTDIHVRTYAGEHKFSRAIARRATPDSEPKMTKETGFHSSFAKHTRNFVEYKGYWLANSFAKEGPIEEYWACREKAVVMDLSALRKFEVTGPDAEALLQYTLTRDVKKLGVGQVVYSAMCYEHGGMIDDGTLLRLGQDNFRWIGGDDYSGEWLRETAQKLGLKVLVRSSTDQMHNIAVQGPNSRAILKDVIWTPPHQPALEEVEWFRFTIGRIGGANGTPVVVSRTGYTGELGYEVWCHPRDAETVFDAVWEAGQPLGLKPMGLLALDMLRIEAGLIFAGYEFSDQTDPFEAGIGFTVPLKTKTDDFIGREALIRRKDNPIRKLVGLDIDGNVAVGHGDCVHIGRAQIGEVTSSMRSPILKKNIALARVDATHAAPGTQVEIGKLDGHQKRLPATIVPFAHY
;
A
#
# COMPACT_ATOMS: atom_id res chain seq x y z
N TYR A 1 -13.32 3.34 6.12
CA TYR A 1 -12.76 4.61 5.62
C TYR A 1 -13.72 5.16 4.61
N PRO A 2 -14.20 6.40 4.71
CA PRO A 2 -14.81 7.05 3.58
C PRO A 2 -13.81 6.98 2.44
N GLY A 3 -14.20 6.35 1.34
CA GLY A 3 -13.36 6.28 0.17
C GLY A 3 -12.95 7.70 -0.16
N ILE A 4 -11.68 7.94 -0.39
CA ILE A 4 -11.22 9.21 -0.93
C ILE A 4 -11.97 9.37 -2.24
N VAL A 5 -12.94 10.24 -2.25
CA VAL A 5 -13.64 10.60 -3.49
C VAL A 5 -12.74 11.56 -4.21
N SER A 6 -11.91 11.00 -5.02
CA SER A 6 -11.04 11.77 -5.86
C SER A 6 -11.72 11.98 -7.21
N GLY A 7 -12.39 13.06 -7.37
CA GLY A 7 -12.76 13.62 -8.63
C GLY A 7 -13.65 12.83 -9.61
N PRO A 8 -13.85 13.35 -10.82
CA PRO A 8 -14.58 12.68 -11.86
C PRO A 8 -13.95 11.34 -12.24
N PRO A 9 -14.76 10.37 -12.76
CA PRO A 9 -14.26 9.06 -13.12
C PRO A 9 -13.01 9.17 -13.99
N ARG A 10 -11.91 8.62 -13.52
CA ARG A 10 -10.66 8.59 -14.25
C ARG A 10 -10.82 7.68 -15.46
N PRO A 11 -10.30 8.06 -16.64
CA PRO A 11 -9.97 7.06 -17.64
C PRO A 11 -8.95 6.14 -16.98
N SER A 12 -9.35 4.89 -16.71
CA SER A 12 -8.53 3.93 -16.02
C SER A 12 -7.29 3.62 -16.85
N LEU A 13 -6.13 4.06 -16.42
CA LEU A 13 -4.84 3.55 -16.87
C LEU A 13 -4.60 2.13 -16.35
N VAL A 14 -5.41 1.69 -15.38
CA VAL A 14 -5.41 0.34 -14.87
C VAL A 14 -6.08 -0.54 -15.90
N LEU A 15 -5.28 -1.20 -16.71
CA LEU A 15 -5.75 -2.29 -17.56
C LEU A 15 -6.42 -3.32 -16.66
N ARG A 16 -7.67 -3.65 -16.95
CA ARG A 16 -8.37 -4.73 -16.25
C ARG A 16 -7.53 -6.01 -16.35
N PRO A 17 -7.48 -6.84 -15.29
CA PRO A 17 -6.74 -8.08 -15.36
C PRO A 17 -7.17 -8.88 -16.59
N GLY A 18 -6.21 -9.45 -17.30
CA GLY A 18 -6.44 -10.27 -18.49
C GLY A 18 -7.28 -11.52 -18.26
N MET A 19 -7.69 -11.79 -17.04
CA MET A 19 -8.58 -12.89 -16.67
C MET A 19 -10.03 -12.70 -17.08
N THR A 20 -10.46 -11.48 -17.36
CA THR A 20 -11.82 -11.19 -17.86
C THR A 20 -11.95 -11.40 -19.37
N VAL A 21 -10.83 -11.53 -20.09
CA VAL A 21 -10.79 -11.78 -21.52
C VAL A 21 -10.01 -13.07 -21.73
N ALA A 22 -10.70 -14.10 -22.23
CA ALA A 22 -10.06 -15.40 -22.48
C ALA A 22 -8.82 -15.25 -23.39
N GLY A 23 -7.70 -15.85 -22.95
CA GLY A 23 -6.44 -15.81 -23.69
C GLY A 23 -5.63 -14.53 -23.56
N VAL A 24 -6.02 -13.58 -22.72
CA VAL A 24 -5.22 -12.41 -22.41
C VAL A 24 -4.72 -12.49 -20.98
N GLU A 25 -3.40 -12.52 -20.82
CA GLU A 25 -2.71 -12.50 -19.51
C GLU A 25 -2.01 -11.14 -19.34
N ARG A 26 -2.05 -10.61 -18.12
CA ARG A 26 -1.40 -9.36 -17.77
C ARG A 26 -0.43 -9.56 -16.62
N TYR A 27 0.77 -9.02 -16.78
CA TYR A 27 1.83 -9.09 -15.79
C TYR A 27 2.35 -7.69 -15.49
N GLN A 28 2.45 -7.35 -14.22
CA GLN A 28 3.17 -6.17 -13.77
C GLN A 28 4.64 -6.53 -13.56
N VAL A 29 5.52 -5.84 -14.26
CA VAL A 29 6.97 -5.95 -14.11
C VAL A 29 7.40 -4.78 -13.24
N GLU A 30 7.66 -5.04 -11.97
CA GLU A 30 8.04 -3.99 -11.01
C GLU A 30 9.32 -3.28 -11.45
N GLY A 31 9.45 -2.00 -11.11
CA GLY A 31 10.71 -1.27 -11.29
C GLY A 31 11.84 -1.95 -10.52
N ALA A 32 13.00 -2.12 -11.15
CA ALA A 32 14.10 -2.94 -10.66
C ALA A 32 13.72 -4.42 -10.44
N GLY A 33 12.73 -4.92 -11.17
CA GLY A 33 12.23 -6.29 -11.13
C GLY A 33 12.18 -6.95 -12.51
N ALA A 34 11.75 -8.22 -12.51
CA ALA A 34 11.50 -8.98 -13.75
C ALA A 34 10.50 -10.10 -13.53
N VAL A 35 9.84 -10.53 -14.62
CA VAL A 35 8.93 -11.67 -14.63
C VAL A 35 9.37 -12.69 -15.69
N LEU A 36 9.15 -13.97 -15.40
CA LEU A 36 9.42 -15.08 -16.29
C LEU A 36 8.09 -15.73 -16.72
N VAL A 37 7.85 -15.86 -18.01
CA VAL A 37 6.65 -16.46 -18.57
C VAL A 37 6.99 -17.47 -19.67
N GLU A 38 6.16 -18.48 -19.83
CA GLU A 38 6.20 -19.37 -20.98
C GLU A 38 5.45 -18.74 -22.16
N VAL A 39 5.99 -18.87 -23.37
CA VAL A 39 5.41 -18.33 -24.59
C VAL A 39 5.32 -19.40 -25.66
N GLU A 40 4.26 -19.34 -26.49
CA GLU A 40 4.02 -20.27 -27.61
C GLU A 40 4.05 -19.50 -28.93
N ALA A 41 4.33 -20.25 -30.02
CA ALA A 41 4.33 -19.68 -31.36
C ALA A 41 2.97 -19.05 -31.72
N GLY A 42 2.99 -17.81 -32.15
CA GLY A 42 1.83 -17.00 -32.48
C GLY A 42 1.33 -16.11 -31.34
N ASP A 43 1.81 -16.28 -30.11
CA ASP A 43 1.49 -15.38 -29.00
C ASP A 43 1.95 -13.95 -29.32
N ARG A 44 1.22 -12.96 -28.82
CA ARG A 44 1.59 -11.54 -28.93
C ARG A 44 1.94 -10.98 -27.56
N VAL A 45 3.17 -10.52 -27.42
CA VAL A 45 3.68 -9.85 -26.23
C VAL A 45 3.67 -8.35 -26.46
N THR A 46 2.98 -7.59 -25.62
CA THR A 46 2.97 -6.13 -25.65
C THR A 46 3.50 -5.59 -24.33
N MET A 47 4.56 -4.79 -24.41
CA MET A 47 5.11 -4.06 -23.27
C MET A 47 4.64 -2.62 -23.32
N ARG A 48 4.19 -2.09 -22.17
CA ARG A 48 3.74 -0.70 -22.01
C ARG A 48 4.54 -0.01 -20.94
N ASN A 49 5.08 1.17 -21.27
CA ASN A 49 5.78 2.05 -20.33
C ASN A 49 4.80 3.08 -19.77
N LEU A 50 4.24 2.82 -18.58
CA LEU A 50 3.17 3.63 -18.02
C LEU A 50 3.60 5.07 -17.72
N GLU A 51 4.80 5.24 -17.16
CA GLU A 51 5.28 6.52 -16.64
C GLU A 51 6.31 7.19 -17.57
N GLY A 52 6.82 6.44 -18.54
CA GLY A 52 7.90 6.86 -19.42
C GLY A 52 9.30 6.73 -18.78
N GLY A 53 10.33 6.84 -19.60
CA GLY A 53 11.73 6.85 -19.14
C GLY A 53 12.26 5.54 -18.57
N GLN A 54 11.47 4.46 -18.50
CA GLN A 54 11.89 3.16 -17.97
C GLN A 54 12.39 2.25 -19.09
N PRO A 55 13.69 1.85 -19.09
CA PRO A 55 14.17 0.84 -20.01
C PRO A 55 13.49 -0.52 -19.82
N CYS A 56 13.33 -1.27 -20.91
CA CYS A 56 12.84 -2.64 -20.90
C CYS A 56 13.88 -3.57 -21.53
N GLU A 57 14.15 -4.71 -20.93
CA GLU A 57 14.91 -5.81 -21.52
C GLU A 57 14.05 -7.06 -21.63
N LEU A 58 13.86 -7.59 -22.83
CA LEU A 58 13.26 -8.88 -23.09
C LEU A 58 14.35 -9.90 -23.42
N VAL A 59 14.45 -10.96 -22.63
CA VAL A 59 15.38 -12.05 -22.81
C VAL A 59 14.60 -13.33 -23.10
N ALA A 60 14.72 -13.86 -24.31
CA ALA A 60 14.01 -15.06 -24.72
C ALA A 60 14.94 -16.28 -24.72
N PHE A 61 14.39 -17.44 -24.37
CA PHE A 61 15.10 -18.72 -24.31
C PHE A 61 14.31 -19.81 -25.04
N ASP A 62 15.02 -20.68 -25.74
CA ASP A 62 14.41 -21.88 -26.30
C ASP A 62 14.05 -22.91 -25.20
N ARG A 63 13.36 -24.00 -25.57
CA ARG A 63 12.98 -25.06 -24.63
C ARG A 63 14.17 -25.80 -24.01
N GLN A 64 15.38 -25.64 -24.56
CA GLN A 64 16.63 -26.15 -24.03
C GLN A 64 17.37 -25.15 -23.13
N GLY A 65 16.77 -24.00 -22.86
CA GLY A 65 17.31 -22.95 -22.00
C GLY A 65 18.38 -22.07 -22.64
N ARG A 66 18.59 -22.13 -23.96
CA ARG A 66 19.58 -21.30 -24.67
C ARG A 66 18.93 -19.98 -25.10
N GLY A 67 19.67 -18.89 -24.90
CA GLY A 67 19.21 -17.54 -25.27
C GLY A 67 18.99 -17.42 -26.79
N ASP A 68 17.82 -16.87 -27.20
CA ASP A 68 17.46 -16.73 -28.61
C ASP A 68 16.41 -15.60 -28.81
N ALA A 69 16.88 -14.43 -29.16
CA ALA A 69 16.02 -13.28 -29.48
C ALA A 69 15.09 -13.50 -30.69
N GLY A 70 15.43 -14.45 -31.57
CA GLY A 70 14.61 -14.83 -32.72
C GLY A 70 13.22 -15.34 -32.34
N ILE A 71 13.04 -15.84 -31.12
CA ILE A 71 11.73 -16.21 -30.56
C ILE A 71 10.75 -15.03 -30.59
N LEU A 72 11.24 -13.81 -30.36
CA LEU A 72 10.45 -12.57 -30.42
C LEU A 72 10.31 -11.99 -31.83
N GLY A 73 10.83 -12.67 -32.85
CA GLY A 73 10.89 -12.13 -34.22
C GLY A 73 11.79 -10.90 -34.35
N ALA A 74 12.73 -10.72 -33.41
CA ALA A 74 13.60 -9.56 -33.30
C ALA A 74 15.08 -9.96 -33.25
N LYS A 75 15.97 -8.99 -33.49
CA LYS A 75 17.42 -9.16 -33.29
C LYS A 75 17.81 -8.62 -31.92
N SER A 76 18.73 -9.31 -31.26
CA SER A 76 19.33 -8.80 -30.02
C SER A 76 20.12 -7.51 -30.27
N ASN A 77 20.12 -6.61 -29.30
CA ASN A 77 20.86 -5.35 -29.31
C ASN A 77 21.49 -5.04 -27.96
N SER A 78 21.44 -5.97 -27.03
CA SER A 78 21.99 -5.87 -25.66
C SER A 78 22.48 -7.23 -25.16
N ASN A 79 23.42 -7.24 -24.25
CA ASN A 79 23.95 -8.46 -23.60
C ASN A 79 23.15 -8.82 -22.31
N ALA A 80 21.94 -8.33 -22.17
CA ALA A 80 21.08 -8.52 -20.99
C ALA A 80 21.74 -8.03 -19.68
N ALA A 81 22.52 -6.94 -19.74
CA ALA A 81 23.25 -6.43 -18.59
C ALA A 81 22.32 -5.98 -17.46
N GLY A 82 21.15 -5.42 -17.78
CA GLY A 82 20.17 -4.99 -16.80
C GLY A 82 19.59 -6.16 -16.02
N LEU A 83 19.12 -7.21 -16.70
CA LEU A 83 18.62 -8.43 -16.04
C LEU A 83 19.73 -9.10 -15.20
N LYS A 84 20.94 -9.21 -15.72
CA LYS A 84 22.06 -9.81 -14.99
C LYS A 84 22.40 -9.02 -13.72
N ALA A 85 22.38 -7.68 -13.78
CA ALA A 85 22.58 -6.82 -12.62
C ALA A 85 21.49 -6.99 -11.56
N LEU A 86 20.22 -7.08 -11.97
CA LEU A 86 19.09 -7.36 -11.07
C LEU A 86 19.29 -8.67 -10.32
N LEU A 87 19.69 -9.72 -11.01
CA LEU A 87 19.90 -11.05 -10.41
C LEU A 87 21.08 -11.11 -9.43
N LEU A 88 22.01 -10.18 -9.45
CA LEU A 88 23.07 -10.06 -8.45
C LEU A 88 22.57 -9.40 -7.14
N GLY A 89 21.46 -8.68 -7.18
CA GLY A 89 20.81 -8.10 -5.99
C GLY A 89 20.14 -9.17 -5.10
N GLY A 90 19.85 -8.85 -3.85
CA GLY A 90 19.31 -9.78 -2.85
C GLY A 90 17.78 -9.69 -2.61
N ASP A 91 17.04 -9.02 -3.46
CA ASP A 91 15.61 -8.76 -3.28
C ASP A 91 14.75 -10.03 -3.29
N ASP A 92 13.73 -10.12 -2.43
CA ASP A 92 12.81 -11.26 -2.33
C ASP A 92 12.03 -11.51 -3.62
N SER A 93 11.64 -10.45 -4.34
CA SER A 93 10.95 -10.56 -5.63
C SER A 93 11.78 -11.30 -6.68
N LEU A 94 13.10 -11.22 -6.58
CA LEU A 94 14.05 -11.87 -7.49
C LEU A 94 14.37 -13.32 -7.11
N LYS A 95 14.07 -13.76 -5.88
CA LYS A 95 14.22 -15.17 -5.47
C LYS A 95 13.34 -16.08 -6.31
N ARG A 96 12.08 -15.70 -6.52
CA ARG A 96 11.14 -16.42 -7.37
C ARG A 96 11.66 -16.52 -8.82
N LEU A 97 12.15 -15.41 -9.37
CA LEU A 97 12.71 -15.39 -10.71
C LEU A 97 13.93 -16.33 -10.83
N ARG A 98 14.86 -16.29 -9.86
CA ARG A 98 16.03 -17.20 -9.83
C ARG A 98 15.61 -18.66 -9.82
N SER A 99 14.71 -19.03 -8.91
CA SER A 99 14.16 -20.39 -8.84
C SER A 99 13.52 -20.82 -10.17
N GLY A 100 12.77 -19.95 -10.82
CA GLY A 100 12.17 -20.21 -12.13
C GLY A 100 13.20 -20.41 -13.24
N ILE A 101 14.27 -19.62 -13.25
CA ILE A 101 15.40 -19.71 -14.20
C ILE A 101 16.14 -21.03 -14.01
N GLU A 102 16.48 -21.39 -12.77
CA GLU A 102 17.22 -22.61 -12.42
C GLU A 102 16.43 -23.87 -12.77
N ARG A 103 15.14 -23.91 -12.40
CA ARG A 103 14.26 -25.06 -12.68
C ARG A 103 14.11 -25.35 -14.17
N ARG A 104 14.21 -24.33 -15.03
CA ARG A 104 14.11 -24.46 -16.48
C ARG A 104 15.46 -24.58 -17.17
N GLY A 105 16.56 -24.56 -16.40
CA GLY A 105 17.92 -24.64 -16.94
C GLY A 105 18.28 -23.49 -17.88
N LEU A 106 17.74 -22.28 -17.66
CA LEU A 106 17.96 -21.13 -18.54
C LEU A 106 19.38 -20.57 -18.39
N GLN A 107 20.09 -20.50 -19.51
CA GLN A 107 21.54 -20.16 -19.56
C GLN A 107 21.72 -18.63 -19.68
N LEU A 108 21.84 -17.96 -18.56
CA LEU A 108 22.00 -16.49 -18.51
C LEU A 108 23.38 -16.00 -18.99
N GLY A 109 24.43 -16.80 -18.87
CA GLY A 109 25.81 -16.37 -19.14
C GLY A 109 25.98 -15.78 -20.54
N GLY A 110 25.53 -16.48 -21.57
CA GLY A 110 25.55 -16.05 -22.95
C GLY A 110 24.27 -15.38 -23.46
N ALA A 111 23.30 -15.10 -22.57
CA ALA A 111 22.00 -14.57 -22.98
C ALA A 111 22.12 -13.11 -23.48
N GLU A 112 21.41 -12.86 -24.58
CA GLU A 112 21.25 -11.55 -25.20
C GLU A 112 19.81 -11.09 -25.06
N ALA A 113 19.60 -9.77 -25.08
CA ALA A 113 18.30 -9.14 -24.90
C ALA A 113 17.88 -8.30 -26.11
N VAL A 114 16.60 -8.14 -26.29
CA VAL A 114 15.99 -7.06 -27.04
C VAL A 114 15.70 -5.94 -26.04
N ARG A 115 16.50 -4.85 -26.09
CA ARG A 115 16.35 -3.68 -25.24
C ARG A 115 15.66 -2.57 -26.02
N PHE A 116 14.66 -1.99 -25.42
CA PHE A 116 13.90 -0.87 -25.97
C PHE A 116 13.37 -0.04 -24.80
N PHE A 117 12.74 1.07 -25.12
CA PHE A 117 12.51 2.19 -24.22
C PHE A 117 13.83 2.73 -23.64
N ASP A 118 13.91 4.01 -23.55
CA ASP A 118 15.06 4.74 -23.00
C ASP A 118 14.59 5.87 -22.07
N ALA A 119 15.53 6.63 -21.55
CA ALA A 119 15.24 7.74 -20.65
C ALA A 119 14.38 8.86 -21.29
N ALA A 120 14.29 8.94 -22.61
CA ALA A 120 13.48 9.91 -23.33
C ALA A 120 12.12 9.36 -23.79
N THR A 121 11.85 8.08 -23.56
CA THR A 121 10.60 7.45 -23.97
C THR A 121 9.42 8.08 -23.24
N PRO A 122 8.40 8.60 -23.96
CA PRO A 122 7.22 9.20 -23.34
C PRO A 122 6.39 8.18 -22.54
N ALA A 123 5.57 8.69 -21.63
CA ALA A 123 4.59 7.89 -20.89
C ALA A 123 3.55 7.27 -21.85
N GLY A 124 3.09 6.05 -21.52
CA GLY A 124 2.03 5.37 -22.24
C GLY A 124 2.45 4.65 -23.53
N ILE A 125 3.70 4.76 -23.97
CA ILE A 125 4.20 4.11 -25.20
C ILE A 125 4.17 2.58 -25.06
N GLU A 126 3.81 1.92 -26.16
CA GLU A 126 3.75 0.47 -26.27
C GLU A 126 4.69 -0.06 -27.35
N GLN A 127 5.23 -1.26 -27.11
CA GLN A 127 5.99 -2.04 -28.06
C GLN A 127 5.48 -3.46 -28.07
N SER A 128 5.17 -4.00 -29.26
CA SER A 128 4.64 -5.35 -29.42
C SER A 128 5.58 -6.25 -30.20
N PHE A 129 5.56 -7.55 -29.86
CA PHE A 129 6.31 -8.62 -30.50
C PHE A 129 5.39 -9.79 -30.76
N THR A 130 5.59 -10.51 -31.87
CA THR A 130 4.91 -11.78 -32.16
C THR A 130 5.89 -12.92 -31.95
N VAL A 131 5.52 -13.85 -31.09
CA VAL A 131 6.33 -15.01 -30.76
C VAL A 131 6.38 -15.95 -31.97
N THR A 132 7.56 -16.31 -32.45
CA THR A 132 7.78 -17.12 -33.66
C THR A 132 7.83 -18.61 -33.38
N ARG A 133 8.20 -19.01 -32.16
CA ARG A 133 8.29 -20.42 -31.70
C ARG A 133 8.22 -20.47 -30.16
N ASP A 134 7.89 -21.67 -29.67
CA ASP A 134 7.75 -21.91 -28.23
C ASP A 134 9.05 -21.68 -27.47
N GLY A 135 8.94 -21.17 -26.26
CA GLY A 135 10.09 -20.92 -25.40
C GLY A 135 9.70 -20.23 -24.07
N TYR A 136 10.67 -19.59 -23.48
CA TYR A 136 10.52 -18.82 -22.26
C TYR A 136 10.93 -17.38 -22.49
N LEU A 137 10.26 -16.46 -21.81
CA LEU A 137 10.52 -15.03 -21.90
C LEU A 137 10.71 -14.44 -20.50
N VAL A 138 11.84 -13.77 -20.29
CA VAL A 138 12.05 -12.90 -19.13
C VAL A 138 11.87 -11.46 -19.58
N ALA A 139 10.90 -10.76 -18.97
CA ALA A 139 10.70 -9.33 -19.14
C ALA A 139 11.24 -8.61 -17.90
N ALA A 140 12.19 -7.72 -18.09
CA ALA A 140 12.85 -6.98 -17.02
C ALA A 140 12.65 -5.47 -17.17
N ALA A 141 12.48 -4.78 -16.04
CA ALA A 141 12.50 -3.32 -15.90
C ALA A 141 13.77 -2.92 -15.13
N PRO A 142 14.95 -2.89 -15.81
CA PRO A 142 16.23 -2.67 -15.12
C PRO A 142 16.30 -1.29 -14.47
N GLY A 143 16.94 -1.23 -13.32
CA GLY A 143 17.21 0.00 -12.59
C GLY A 143 18.01 -0.28 -11.34
N GLY A 144 18.53 0.76 -10.74
CA GLY A 144 19.26 0.74 -9.48
C GLY A 144 18.58 1.60 -8.43
N PRO A 145 19.16 1.67 -7.23
CA PRO A 145 18.67 2.55 -6.19
C PRO A 145 18.81 4.02 -6.62
N MET A 146 17.73 4.78 -6.51
CA MET A 146 17.73 6.22 -6.78
C MET A 146 18.55 6.97 -5.74
N LEU A 147 19.32 7.97 -6.15
CA LEU A 147 19.98 8.89 -5.23
C LEU A 147 18.94 9.81 -4.57
N VAL A 148 19.22 10.28 -3.36
CA VAL A 148 18.29 11.14 -2.59
C VAL A 148 17.95 12.47 -3.28
N ASP A 149 18.88 12.99 -4.06
CA ASP A 149 18.76 14.19 -4.90
C ASP A 149 18.64 13.86 -6.40
N GLY A 150 18.53 12.58 -6.72
CA GLY A 150 18.38 12.07 -8.08
C GLY A 150 16.92 12.05 -8.55
N HIS A 151 16.74 11.53 -9.77
CA HIS A 151 15.44 11.43 -10.43
C HIS A 151 15.31 10.20 -11.32
N ASP A 152 16.26 9.29 -11.22
CA ASP A 152 16.39 8.07 -12.04
C ASP A 152 15.69 6.85 -11.41
N THR A 153 14.52 7.09 -10.84
CA THR A 153 13.72 6.03 -10.23
C THR A 153 13.38 4.93 -11.23
N ALA A 154 13.54 3.66 -10.83
CA ALA A 154 13.01 2.53 -11.59
C ALA A 154 11.49 2.44 -11.40
N THR A 155 10.75 2.40 -12.51
CA THR A 155 9.29 2.38 -12.52
C THR A 155 8.73 1.09 -13.11
N PRO A 156 7.49 0.69 -12.81
CA PRO A 156 6.91 -0.53 -13.33
C PRO A 156 6.60 -0.44 -14.82
N LEU A 157 6.68 -1.60 -15.49
CA LEU A 157 6.18 -1.84 -16.84
C LEU A 157 4.99 -2.79 -16.79
N VAL A 158 4.10 -2.73 -17.78
CA VAL A 158 3.03 -3.69 -17.94
C VAL A 158 3.29 -4.55 -19.17
N MET A 159 3.31 -5.86 -18.96
CA MET A 159 3.35 -6.84 -20.05
C MET A 159 1.96 -7.43 -20.24
N THR A 160 1.43 -7.36 -21.46
CA THR A 160 0.22 -8.08 -21.87
C THR A 160 0.62 -9.21 -22.82
N LEU A 161 0.21 -10.42 -22.49
CA LEU A 161 0.45 -11.62 -23.30
C LEU A 161 -0.88 -12.11 -23.85
N GLN A 162 -1.09 -11.92 -25.15
CA GLN A 162 -2.25 -12.43 -25.84
C GLN A 162 -1.90 -13.78 -26.47
N ARG A 163 -2.56 -14.84 -25.99
CA ARG A 163 -2.35 -16.21 -26.45
C ARG A 163 -2.92 -16.41 -27.83
N ALA A 164 -2.15 -17.03 -28.69
CA ALA A 164 -2.60 -17.42 -30.05
C ALA A 164 -3.64 -18.55 -30.00
N LYS A 165 -3.53 -19.45 -29.03
CA LYS A 165 -4.44 -20.60 -28.85
C LYS A 165 -5.17 -20.46 -27.53
N VAL A 166 -6.47 -20.20 -27.57
CA VAL A 166 -7.36 -20.17 -26.41
C VAL A 166 -8.11 -21.52 -26.39
N GLY A 167 -7.62 -22.46 -25.56
CA GLY A 167 -8.28 -23.74 -25.33
C GLY A 167 -9.39 -23.61 -24.27
N ARG A 168 -10.53 -24.34 -24.46
CA ARG A 168 -11.49 -24.55 -23.38
C ARG A 168 -10.84 -25.44 -22.32
N GLY A 169 -10.90 -25.02 -21.03
CA GLY A 169 -10.40 -25.79 -19.90
C GLY A 169 -8.87 -25.84 -19.79
N ARG A 170 -8.15 -24.81 -20.28
CA ARG A 170 -6.71 -24.67 -20.01
C ARG A 170 -6.50 -24.56 -18.50
N ARG A 171 -5.77 -25.52 -17.94
CA ARG A 171 -5.29 -25.43 -16.57
C ARG A 171 -4.05 -24.55 -16.54
N PHE A 172 -3.92 -23.74 -15.49
CA PHE A 172 -2.75 -22.90 -15.30
C PHE A 172 -1.56 -23.73 -14.80
N GLU A 173 -0.37 -23.31 -15.14
CA GLU A 173 0.82 -23.94 -14.59
C GLU A 173 0.99 -23.52 -13.13
N LEU A 174 1.52 -24.46 -12.33
CA LEU A 174 1.89 -24.17 -10.97
C LEU A 174 2.94 -23.06 -10.95
N PRO A 175 2.70 -21.94 -10.22
CA PRO A 175 3.66 -20.86 -10.13
C PRO A 175 5.03 -21.31 -9.62
N ASP A 176 6.09 -20.63 -10.07
CA ASP A 176 7.43 -20.88 -9.54
C ASP A 176 7.47 -20.68 -8.02
N PRO A 177 8.23 -21.50 -7.29
CA PRO A 177 8.41 -21.35 -5.86
C PRO A 177 8.99 -19.97 -5.49
N LEU A 178 8.63 -19.46 -4.33
CA LEU A 178 9.16 -18.21 -3.79
C LEU A 178 10.67 -18.35 -3.41
N ALA A 179 11.07 -19.55 -3.05
CA ALA A 179 12.45 -19.97 -2.76
C ALA A 179 12.54 -21.49 -2.91
N ASP A 180 13.64 -22.13 -2.56
CA ASP A 180 13.75 -23.60 -2.56
C ASP A 180 12.77 -24.20 -1.53
N PRO A 181 11.79 -25.01 -1.95
CA PRO A 181 10.81 -25.56 -1.04
C PRO A 181 11.37 -26.74 -0.24
N VAL A 182 11.03 -26.80 1.04
CA VAL A 182 11.28 -27.97 1.91
C VAL A 182 10.23 -29.05 1.63
N LEU A 183 8.99 -28.65 1.39
CA LEU A 183 7.87 -29.49 0.97
C LEU A 183 7.23 -28.90 -0.28
N ASP A 184 6.88 -29.75 -1.24
CA ASP A 184 6.16 -29.39 -2.47
C ASP A 184 5.04 -30.41 -2.69
N LEU A 185 3.82 -30.07 -2.22
CA LEU A 185 2.71 -31.01 -2.05
C LEU A 185 1.48 -30.59 -2.85
N ARG A 186 0.99 -31.47 -3.70
CA ARG A 186 -0.28 -31.30 -4.41
C ARG A 186 -1.43 -31.88 -3.58
N VAL A 187 -2.40 -31.04 -3.23
CA VAL A 187 -3.67 -31.46 -2.65
C VAL A 187 -4.68 -31.62 -3.78
N LYS A 188 -5.00 -32.84 -4.13
CA LYS A 188 -5.92 -33.13 -5.25
C LYS A 188 -7.34 -32.68 -4.91
N SER A 189 -8.06 -32.26 -5.93
CA SER A 189 -9.48 -31.94 -5.83
C SER A 189 -10.23 -33.01 -5.05
N LYS A 190 -11.12 -32.57 -4.13
CA LYS A 190 -11.94 -33.44 -3.26
C LYS A 190 -11.15 -34.24 -2.20
N THR A 191 -9.88 -33.87 -1.92
CA THR A 191 -9.06 -34.50 -0.90
C THR A 191 -8.55 -33.51 0.13
N ALA A 192 -7.88 -34.00 1.18
CA ALA A 192 -7.08 -33.24 2.11
C ALA A 192 -5.76 -33.95 2.43
N GLU A 193 -4.72 -33.17 2.68
CA GLU A 193 -3.39 -33.67 3.06
C GLU A 193 -2.95 -33.04 4.38
N ALA A 194 -2.37 -33.85 5.26
CA ALA A 194 -1.76 -33.37 6.50
C ALA A 194 -0.24 -33.29 6.35
N TYR A 195 0.39 -32.33 7.00
CA TYR A 195 1.83 -32.12 6.93
C TYR A 195 2.35 -31.40 8.18
N PHE A 196 3.64 -31.63 8.48
CA PHE A 196 4.34 -31.03 9.62
C PHE A 196 5.15 -29.81 9.19
N VAL A 197 5.18 -28.76 10.02
CA VAL A 197 5.94 -27.53 9.79
C VAL A 197 6.65 -27.12 11.07
N LYS A 198 7.95 -26.83 10.99
CA LYS A 198 8.76 -26.36 12.11
C LYS A 198 8.47 -24.90 12.46
N ALA A 199 8.67 -24.55 13.71
CA ALA A 199 8.65 -23.17 14.17
C ALA A 199 9.58 -22.29 13.35
N GLY A 200 9.08 -21.17 12.87
CA GLY A 200 9.82 -20.21 12.03
C GLY A 200 9.71 -20.46 10.53
N ASP A 201 9.36 -21.68 10.09
CA ASP A 201 9.19 -21.99 8.68
C ASP A 201 7.90 -21.40 8.11
N TYR A 202 7.83 -21.28 6.79
CA TYR A 202 6.71 -20.70 6.08
C TYR A 202 5.88 -21.76 5.36
N ILE A 203 4.59 -21.49 5.21
CA ILE A 203 3.61 -22.32 4.51
C ILE A 203 2.97 -21.46 3.42
N GLN A 204 3.15 -21.83 2.17
CA GLN A 204 2.48 -21.22 1.03
C GLN A 204 1.34 -22.14 0.56
N ILE A 205 0.11 -21.64 0.61
CA ILE A 205 -1.07 -22.34 0.11
C ILE A 205 -1.50 -21.62 -1.17
N ILE A 206 -1.53 -22.35 -2.30
CA ILE A 206 -1.67 -21.80 -3.64
C ILE A 206 -2.96 -22.30 -4.28
N ASP A 207 -3.78 -21.38 -4.73
CA ASP A 207 -4.90 -21.66 -5.65
C ASP A 207 -4.37 -21.62 -7.11
N VAL A 208 -4.08 -22.79 -7.66
CA VAL A 208 -3.35 -22.90 -8.94
C VAL A 208 -4.17 -22.38 -10.11
N ASP A 209 -5.42 -22.81 -10.19
CA ASP A 209 -6.31 -22.49 -11.31
C ASP A 209 -7.23 -21.28 -11.03
N GLY A 210 -7.26 -20.80 -9.79
CA GLY A 210 -8.16 -19.74 -9.32
C GLY A 210 -9.55 -20.27 -8.96
N ARG A 211 -10.25 -19.52 -8.09
CA ARG A 211 -11.62 -19.79 -7.62
C ARG A 211 -11.80 -21.10 -6.83
N GLN A 212 -10.74 -21.67 -6.29
CA GLN A 212 -10.81 -22.89 -5.47
C GLN A 212 -10.67 -22.55 -3.99
N CYS A 213 -11.67 -22.87 -3.20
CA CYS A 213 -11.61 -22.80 -1.74
C CYS A 213 -10.72 -23.92 -1.16
N THR A 214 -9.94 -23.58 -0.15
CA THR A 214 -9.20 -24.53 0.68
C THR A 214 -9.49 -24.28 2.15
N ASP A 215 -9.92 -25.31 2.84
CA ASP A 215 -10.06 -25.27 4.29
C ASP A 215 -8.70 -25.58 4.90
N PHE A 216 -8.31 -24.80 5.89
CA PHE A 216 -7.03 -24.93 6.59
C PHE A 216 -7.26 -25.07 8.09
N GLN A 217 -6.55 -26.01 8.69
CA GLN A 217 -6.51 -26.18 10.14
C GLN A 217 -5.09 -26.53 10.58
N CYS A 218 -4.71 -26.17 11.81
CA CYS A 218 -3.42 -26.55 12.38
C CYS A 218 -3.49 -26.72 13.91
N PHE A 219 -2.51 -27.45 14.43
CA PHE A 219 -2.38 -27.83 15.82
C PHE A 219 -0.95 -27.62 16.30
N SER A 220 -0.75 -27.18 17.54
CA SER A 220 0.56 -27.23 18.16
C SER A 220 1.02 -28.68 18.33
N ALA A 221 2.11 -29.08 17.68
CA ALA A 221 2.68 -30.42 17.80
C ALA A 221 3.00 -30.78 19.26
N ARG A 222 3.57 -29.83 20.01
CA ARG A 222 3.87 -29.98 21.43
C ARG A 222 2.62 -30.27 22.28
N LYS A 223 1.46 -29.72 21.93
CA LYS A 223 0.20 -30.00 22.63
C LYS A 223 -0.36 -31.34 22.24
N LEU A 224 -0.28 -31.74 20.97
CA LEU A 224 -0.65 -33.08 20.50
C LEU A 224 0.17 -34.16 21.18
N ASP A 225 1.49 -34.02 21.32
CA ASP A 225 2.38 -34.95 22.04
C ASP A 225 1.97 -35.14 23.50
N LYS A 226 1.27 -34.16 24.07
CA LYS A 226 0.71 -34.24 25.44
C LYS A 226 -0.73 -34.71 25.47
N GLY A 227 -1.27 -35.21 24.36
CA GLY A 227 -2.66 -35.65 24.23
C GLY A 227 -3.68 -34.51 24.27
N ARG A 228 -3.28 -33.26 24.01
CA ARG A 228 -4.15 -32.09 23.92
C ARG A 228 -4.43 -31.73 22.44
N ASP A 229 -5.56 -32.19 21.98
CA ASP A 229 -6.07 -32.00 20.62
C ASP A 229 -6.78 -30.63 20.51
N LEU A 230 -6.02 -29.55 20.52
CA LEU A 230 -6.52 -28.17 20.42
C LEU A 230 -6.25 -27.60 19.01
N PRO A 231 -7.30 -27.47 18.20
CA PRO A 231 -7.18 -26.87 16.86
C PRO A 231 -6.98 -25.35 16.92
N LEU A 232 -6.55 -24.79 15.81
CA LEU A 232 -6.75 -23.38 15.53
C LEU A 232 -8.22 -23.02 15.73
N ASP A 233 -8.50 -21.99 16.53
CA ASP A 233 -9.84 -21.54 16.87
C ASP A 233 -10.16 -20.22 16.17
N VAL A 234 -11.09 -20.27 15.22
CA VAL A 234 -11.48 -19.12 14.42
C VAL A 234 -12.26 -18.09 15.24
N THR A 235 -12.95 -18.50 16.31
CA THR A 235 -13.69 -17.59 17.19
C THR A 235 -12.73 -16.79 18.08
N ALA A 236 -11.78 -17.47 18.71
CA ALA A 236 -10.71 -16.83 19.47
C ALA A 236 -9.93 -15.87 18.58
N THR A 237 -9.58 -16.31 17.36
CA THR A 237 -8.86 -15.51 16.36
C THR A 237 -9.63 -14.25 15.99
N ARG A 238 -10.90 -14.35 15.59
CA ARG A 238 -11.72 -13.17 15.24
C ARG A 238 -11.88 -12.20 16.42
N SER A 239 -12.07 -12.73 17.63
CA SER A 239 -12.22 -11.91 18.84
C SER A 239 -10.97 -11.09 19.13
N LEU A 240 -9.78 -11.69 18.95
CA LEU A 240 -8.50 -11.00 19.16
C LEU A 240 -8.14 -10.05 18.00
N MET A 241 -8.43 -10.43 16.75
CA MET A 241 -8.15 -9.58 15.59
C MET A 241 -9.12 -8.42 15.43
N GLY A 242 -10.37 -8.59 15.85
CA GLY A 242 -11.45 -7.65 15.55
C GLY A 242 -11.85 -7.62 14.07
N HIS A 243 -11.48 -8.67 13.30
CA HIS A 243 -11.74 -8.80 11.86
C HIS A 243 -12.22 -10.20 11.51
N ALA A 244 -12.96 -10.31 10.41
CA ALA A 244 -13.48 -11.59 9.94
C ALA A 244 -12.39 -12.55 9.42
N TYR A 245 -11.32 -12.00 8.90
CA TYR A 245 -10.14 -12.71 8.37
C TYR A 245 -8.89 -11.82 8.53
N PRO A 246 -7.68 -12.37 8.36
CA PRO A 246 -6.46 -11.61 8.58
C PRO A 246 -6.41 -10.34 7.74
N MET A 247 -6.11 -9.25 8.41
CA MET A 247 -5.85 -7.95 7.81
C MET A 247 -4.55 -7.39 8.38
N PRO A 248 -3.93 -6.41 7.72
CA PRO A 248 -2.79 -5.72 8.27
C PRO A 248 -3.05 -5.20 9.69
N GLY A 249 -2.16 -5.46 10.64
CA GLY A 249 -2.30 -4.95 12.00
C GLY A 249 -1.70 -5.84 13.09
N LEU A 250 -2.01 -5.47 14.34
CA LEU A 250 -1.45 -6.09 15.55
C LEU A 250 -1.73 -7.60 15.63
N HIS A 251 -2.90 -8.04 15.19
CA HIS A 251 -3.40 -9.40 15.35
C HIS A 251 -3.52 -10.18 14.03
N ALA A 252 -2.59 -9.97 13.10
CA ALA A 252 -2.54 -10.77 11.86
C ALA A 252 -2.06 -12.22 12.11
N LYS A 253 -2.63 -12.88 13.10
CA LYS A 253 -2.27 -14.23 13.60
C LYS A 253 -3.50 -15.08 13.80
N TYR A 254 -3.31 -16.40 13.74
CA TYR A 254 -4.33 -17.37 14.14
C TYR A 254 -3.93 -18.04 15.44
N TYR A 255 -4.90 -18.21 16.32
CA TYR A 255 -4.74 -18.68 17.70
C TYR A 255 -5.47 -19.98 17.93
N ASP A 256 -4.99 -20.78 18.87
CA ASP A 256 -5.75 -21.92 19.42
C ASP A 256 -6.69 -21.47 20.57
N GLN A 257 -7.38 -22.45 21.17
CA GLN A 257 -8.33 -22.22 22.27
C GLN A 257 -7.67 -21.73 23.57
N ASP A 258 -6.38 -21.92 23.74
CA ASP A 258 -5.61 -21.36 24.87
C ASP A 258 -5.09 -19.94 24.57
N PHE A 259 -5.49 -19.33 23.44
CA PHE A 259 -5.00 -18.04 22.93
C PHE A 259 -3.50 -18.01 22.63
N GLU A 260 -2.88 -19.18 22.39
CA GLU A 260 -1.52 -19.25 21.90
C GLU A 260 -1.51 -19.09 20.37
N PRO A 261 -0.64 -18.20 19.81
CA PRO A 261 -0.60 -18.01 18.38
C PRO A 261 0.12 -19.18 17.70
N LEU A 262 -0.51 -19.75 16.69
CA LEU A 262 0.01 -20.89 15.93
C LEU A 262 0.72 -20.44 14.65
N VAL A 263 0.10 -19.55 13.89
CA VAL A 263 0.65 -19.01 12.63
C VAL A 263 0.39 -17.50 12.54
N GLU A 264 1.22 -16.81 11.76
CA GLU A 264 0.99 -15.44 11.36
C GLU A 264 0.89 -15.32 9.83
N VAL A 265 0.09 -14.37 9.35
CA VAL A 265 -0.01 -14.06 7.92
C VAL A 265 1.15 -13.16 7.51
N VAL A 266 1.91 -13.61 6.52
CA VAL A 266 3.06 -12.89 5.97
C VAL A 266 2.71 -12.28 4.61
N GLN A 267 2.14 -13.08 3.70
CA GLN A 267 1.68 -12.60 2.42
C GLN A 267 0.31 -13.16 2.08
N ASP A 268 -0.49 -12.36 1.39
CA ASP A 268 -1.79 -12.74 0.88
C ASP A 268 -2.04 -11.97 -0.41
N THR A 269 -2.14 -12.67 -1.52
CA THR A 269 -2.34 -12.04 -2.85
C THR A 269 -3.82 -11.93 -3.22
N CYS A 270 -4.71 -12.58 -2.47
CA CYS A 270 -6.16 -12.55 -2.72
C CYS A 270 -6.90 -11.48 -1.90
N GLY A 271 -6.65 -11.41 -0.60
CA GLY A 271 -7.30 -10.47 0.32
C GLY A 271 -8.78 -10.76 0.60
N ARG A 272 -9.27 -11.98 0.31
CA ARG A 272 -10.65 -12.37 0.58
C ARG A 272 -10.72 -13.83 1.03
N HIS A 273 -11.12 -14.02 2.28
CA HIS A 273 -11.20 -15.34 2.95
C HIS A 273 -12.37 -15.38 3.90
N ASP A 274 -12.68 -16.57 4.43
CA ASP A 274 -13.70 -16.75 5.44
C ASP A 274 -13.15 -17.44 6.70
N ALA A 275 -13.69 -17.07 7.84
CA ALA A 275 -13.44 -17.69 9.14
C ALA A 275 -14.72 -17.82 9.98
N PHE A 276 -15.89 -17.82 9.34
CA PHE A 276 -17.19 -18.00 9.99
C PHE A 276 -17.80 -19.36 9.74
N ALA A 277 -17.71 -19.83 8.48
CA ALA A 277 -18.26 -21.13 8.11
C ALA A 277 -17.35 -22.26 8.61
N LEU A 278 -17.95 -23.41 8.90
CA LEU A 278 -17.21 -24.65 9.07
C LEU A 278 -16.65 -25.13 7.72
N ALA A 279 -15.60 -25.93 7.75
CA ALA A 279 -15.28 -26.81 6.62
C ALA A 279 -16.51 -27.62 6.27
N CYS A 280 -16.85 -27.77 4.99
CA CYS A 280 -18.07 -28.47 4.58
C CYS A 280 -18.15 -29.87 5.22
N TYR A 281 -19.35 -30.32 5.55
CA TYR A 281 -19.59 -31.54 6.38
C TYR A 281 -20.82 -32.32 5.90
N SER A 282 -20.89 -33.62 6.25
CA SER A 282 -21.92 -34.55 5.77
C SER A 282 -23.34 -34.05 6.01
N LYS A 283 -23.67 -33.62 7.23
CA LYS A 283 -25.02 -33.16 7.54
C LYS A 283 -25.51 -32.00 6.67
N TYR A 284 -24.62 -31.09 6.29
CA TYR A 284 -24.96 -30.00 5.36
C TYR A 284 -25.47 -30.56 4.02
N TYR A 285 -24.71 -31.49 3.43
CA TYR A 285 -25.08 -32.09 2.16
C TYR A 285 -26.35 -33.00 2.29
N ASP A 286 -26.48 -33.75 3.38
CA ASP A 286 -27.66 -34.53 3.62
C ASP A 286 -28.93 -33.66 3.67
N ASP A 287 -28.88 -32.53 4.39
CA ASP A 287 -29.99 -31.60 4.54
C ASP A 287 -30.42 -30.93 3.24
N ILE A 288 -29.47 -30.66 2.31
CA ILE A 288 -29.77 -30.08 0.99
C ILE A 288 -30.03 -31.15 -0.09
N GLY A 289 -30.11 -32.43 0.27
CA GLY A 289 -30.51 -33.51 -0.62
C GLY A 289 -29.40 -34.25 -1.36
N TYR A 290 -28.13 -34.13 -0.91
CA TYR A 290 -26.97 -34.84 -1.46
C TYR A 290 -26.33 -35.80 -0.45
N PRO A 291 -27.04 -36.83 0.05
CA PRO A 291 -26.51 -37.76 1.06
C PRO A 291 -25.27 -38.50 0.52
N GLY A 292 -24.24 -38.58 1.36
CA GLY A 292 -22.98 -39.25 1.01
C GLY A 292 -22.04 -38.41 0.14
N HIS A 293 -22.30 -37.12 -0.04
CA HIS A 293 -21.40 -36.24 -0.73
C HIS A 293 -20.04 -36.16 -0.02
N ILE A 294 -18.92 -36.15 -0.79
CA ILE A 294 -17.58 -35.97 -0.25
C ILE A 294 -17.50 -34.59 0.40
N ASN A 295 -16.88 -34.50 1.59
CA ASN A 295 -16.79 -33.25 2.31
C ASN A 295 -15.43 -33.08 2.99
N CYS A 296 -15.08 -31.82 3.30
CA CYS A 296 -13.79 -31.48 3.89
C CYS A 296 -13.62 -32.00 5.31
N SER A 297 -14.69 -32.04 6.11
CA SER A 297 -14.61 -32.55 7.49
C SER A 297 -14.23 -34.02 7.54
N ASP A 298 -14.80 -34.86 6.70
CA ASP A 298 -14.41 -36.26 6.62
C ASP A 298 -13.00 -36.44 6.02
N ASN A 299 -12.62 -35.57 5.07
CA ASN A 299 -11.26 -35.55 4.53
C ASN A 299 -10.23 -35.22 5.61
N PHE A 300 -10.53 -34.21 6.46
CA PHE A 300 -9.67 -33.85 7.61
C PHE A 300 -9.55 -34.98 8.59
N ASN A 301 -10.66 -35.64 8.92
CA ASN A 301 -10.66 -36.81 9.83
C ASN A 301 -9.70 -37.88 9.33
N ARG A 302 -9.70 -38.17 8.03
CA ARG A 302 -8.81 -39.19 7.44
C ARG A 302 -7.36 -38.74 7.44
N ALA A 303 -7.07 -37.51 7.02
CA ALA A 303 -5.72 -37.00 6.91
C ALA A 303 -5.03 -36.80 8.28
N LEU A 304 -5.79 -36.42 9.31
CA LEU A 304 -5.27 -36.14 10.64
C LEU A 304 -5.19 -37.39 11.55
N ALA A 305 -5.81 -38.52 11.16
CA ALA A 305 -5.83 -39.74 11.98
C ALA A 305 -4.43 -40.23 12.35
N GLU A 306 -3.49 -40.19 11.42
CA GLU A 306 -2.10 -40.61 11.64
C GLU A 306 -1.33 -39.70 12.62
N HIS A 307 -1.83 -38.49 12.86
CA HIS A 307 -1.28 -37.55 13.83
C HIS A 307 -1.94 -37.58 15.20
N GLY A 308 -2.79 -38.61 15.46
CA GLY A 308 -3.46 -38.81 16.75
C GLY A 308 -4.54 -37.76 17.05
N VAL A 309 -5.07 -37.09 16.05
CA VAL A 309 -6.17 -36.13 16.20
C VAL A 309 -7.51 -36.85 16.10
N ASN A 310 -8.41 -36.56 17.02
CA ASN A 310 -9.74 -37.19 17.06
C ASN A 310 -10.65 -36.67 15.96
N GLY A 311 -11.38 -37.57 15.30
CA GLY A 311 -12.36 -37.21 14.28
C GLY A 311 -13.52 -36.37 14.83
N ARG A 312 -14.05 -35.46 14.02
CA ARG A 312 -15.16 -34.55 14.36
C ARG A 312 -16.20 -34.54 13.23
N ALA A 313 -17.45 -34.34 13.59
CA ALA A 313 -18.56 -34.28 12.64
C ALA A 313 -18.51 -33.00 11.76
N GLY A 314 -17.91 -31.94 12.28
CA GLY A 314 -17.66 -30.68 11.58
C GLY A 314 -16.42 -30.00 12.14
N TRP A 315 -15.61 -29.40 11.26
CA TRP A 315 -14.38 -28.75 11.61
C TRP A 315 -14.48 -27.24 11.51
N MET A 316 -14.10 -26.53 12.56
CA MET A 316 -13.71 -25.14 12.40
C MET A 316 -12.51 -25.08 11.43
N ALA A 317 -12.50 -24.14 10.55
CA ALA A 317 -11.40 -23.95 9.60
C ALA A 317 -11.24 -22.47 9.24
N VAL A 318 -10.06 -22.12 8.78
CA VAL A 318 -9.89 -20.92 7.97
C VAL A 318 -10.11 -21.33 6.51
N ASN A 319 -11.16 -20.82 5.91
CA ASN A 319 -11.53 -21.13 4.54
C ASN A 319 -10.86 -20.10 3.63
N PHE A 320 -9.61 -20.39 3.23
CA PHE A 320 -8.88 -19.52 2.33
C PHE A 320 -9.53 -19.49 0.95
N PHE A 321 -9.53 -18.30 0.34
CA PHE A 321 -10.15 -17.98 -0.95
C PHE A 321 -11.67 -18.04 -0.98
N PHE A 322 -12.33 -18.45 0.09
CA PHE A 322 -13.77 -18.50 0.17
C PHE A 322 -14.36 -17.08 0.32
N ASN A 323 -15.29 -16.73 -0.57
CA ASN A 323 -15.93 -15.42 -0.59
C ASN A 323 -17.26 -15.48 0.15
N THR A 324 -17.31 -15.00 1.38
CA THR A 324 -18.52 -14.85 2.17
C THR A 324 -18.73 -13.42 2.59
N GLY A 325 -19.95 -13.10 2.97
CA GLY A 325 -20.31 -11.82 3.55
C GLY A 325 -21.51 -11.96 4.49
N ILE A 326 -21.72 -10.91 5.25
CA ILE A 326 -22.90 -10.75 6.11
C ILE A 326 -23.58 -9.46 5.68
N ASP A 327 -24.86 -9.52 5.32
CA ASP A 327 -25.62 -8.35 4.92
C ASP A 327 -26.08 -7.52 6.12
N ALA A 328 -26.74 -6.39 5.85
CA ALA A 328 -27.24 -5.48 6.88
C ALA A 328 -28.32 -6.14 7.80
N HIS A 329 -28.88 -7.29 7.40
CA HIS A 329 -29.88 -8.03 8.17
C HIS A 329 -29.24 -9.21 8.93
N GLY A 330 -27.92 -9.38 8.87
CA GLY A 330 -27.21 -10.48 9.53
C GLY A 330 -27.25 -11.80 8.76
N VAL A 331 -27.68 -11.81 7.50
CA VAL A 331 -27.73 -13.00 6.66
C VAL A 331 -26.33 -13.26 6.07
N MET A 332 -25.80 -14.46 6.33
CA MET A 332 -24.59 -14.93 5.68
C MET A 332 -24.88 -15.37 4.25
N TYR A 333 -24.06 -14.94 3.32
CA TYR A 333 -24.11 -15.38 1.93
C TYR A 333 -22.73 -15.80 1.44
N SER A 334 -22.66 -16.64 0.42
CA SER A 334 -21.44 -16.98 -0.31
C SER A 334 -21.60 -16.63 -1.79
N ASP A 335 -20.49 -16.29 -2.43
CA ASP A 335 -20.41 -15.95 -3.83
C ASP A 335 -19.13 -16.54 -4.45
N GLU A 336 -18.94 -16.40 -5.75
CA GLU A 336 -17.74 -16.87 -6.42
C GLU A 336 -16.47 -16.30 -5.78
N PRO A 337 -15.42 -17.13 -5.59
CA PRO A 337 -14.14 -16.68 -5.06
C PRO A 337 -13.49 -15.57 -5.87
N TRP A 338 -12.75 -14.69 -5.18
CA TRP A 338 -11.99 -13.61 -5.82
C TRP A 338 -10.58 -14.04 -6.25
N SER A 339 -10.16 -15.24 -5.85
CA SER A 339 -8.84 -15.75 -6.19
C SER A 339 -8.67 -15.93 -7.69
N ARG A 340 -7.49 -15.59 -8.15
CA ARG A 340 -7.04 -15.71 -9.53
C ARG A 340 -6.02 -16.83 -9.65
N PRO A 341 -5.77 -17.39 -10.85
CA PRO A 341 -4.74 -18.39 -11.01
C PRO A 341 -3.40 -17.98 -10.41
N GLY A 342 -2.88 -18.83 -9.52
CA GLY A 342 -1.62 -18.60 -8.83
C GLY A 342 -1.68 -17.69 -7.59
N ASP A 343 -2.86 -17.23 -7.19
CA ASP A 343 -3.04 -16.54 -5.90
C ASP A 343 -2.65 -17.46 -4.75
N TYR A 344 -2.08 -16.89 -3.70
CA TYR A 344 -1.62 -17.65 -2.54
C TYR A 344 -1.74 -16.89 -1.23
N VAL A 345 -1.71 -17.64 -0.15
CA VAL A 345 -1.47 -17.15 1.21
C VAL A 345 -0.15 -17.74 1.70
N LEU A 346 0.72 -16.89 2.26
CA LEU A 346 1.97 -17.29 2.91
C LEU A 346 1.84 -17.07 4.40
N LEU A 347 1.89 -18.14 5.17
CA LEU A 347 1.86 -18.14 6.63
C LEU A 347 3.25 -18.43 7.18
N ARG A 348 3.54 -17.97 8.39
CA ARG A 348 4.73 -18.37 9.16
C ARG A 348 4.31 -19.12 10.40
N ALA A 349 4.87 -20.30 10.63
CA ALA A 349 4.65 -21.07 11.84
C ALA A 349 5.32 -20.41 13.05
N LEU A 350 4.61 -20.19 14.13
CA LEU A 350 5.14 -19.58 15.37
C LEU A 350 5.53 -20.60 16.42
N THR A 351 5.13 -21.85 16.22
CA THR A 351 5.52 -23.05 16.99
C THR A 351 5.56 -24.22 16.01
N ASP A 352 6.11 -25.37 16.44
CA ASP A 352 6.00 -26.60 15.65
C ASP A 352 4.52 -26.98 15.52
N ILE A 353 4.05 -27.20 14.32
CA ILE A 353 2.64 -27.43 14.02
C ILE A 353 2.43 -28.62 13.08
N VAL A 354 1.30 -29.31 13.29
CA VAL A 354 0.71 -30.23 12.32
C VAL A 354 -0.42 -29.47 11.64
N CYS A 355 -0.37 -29.39 10.33
CA CYS A 355 -1.33 -28.69 9.47
C CYS A 355 -2.14 -29.68 8.65
N VAL A 356 -3.33 -29.27 8.23
CA VAL A 356 -4.10 -29.93 7.18
C VAL A 356 -4.70 -28.89 6.24
N SER A 357 -4.64 -29.17 4.94
CA SER A 357 -5.25 -28.37 3.89
C SER A 357 -6.11 -29.25 3.00
N SER A 358 -7.30 -28.78 2.62
CA SER A 358 -8.20 -29.46 1.67
C SER A 358 -8.19 -28.77 0.31
N ALA A 359 -8.63 -29.48 -0.75
CA ALA A 359 -9.20 -28.86 -1.93
C ALA A 359 -10.72 -29.13 -1.85
N CYS A 360 -11.48 -28.09 -1.48
CA CYS A 360 -12.90 -28.22 -1.12
C CYS A 360 -13.72 -28.85 -2.23
N PRO A 361 -14.55 -29.88 -1.91
CA PRO A 361 -15.32 -30.63 -2.90
C PRO A 361 -16.71 -30.02 -3.21
N ASP A 362 -17.06 -28.86 -2.66
CA ASP A 362 -18.39 -28.29 -2.83
C ASP A 362 -18.62 -27.88 -4.30
N ASP A 363 -19.47 -28.63 -4.99
CA ASP A 363 -19.96 -28.37 -6.34
C ASP A 363 -21.46 -28.02 -6.38
N THR A 364 -22.05 -27.78 -5.19
CA THR A 364 -23.48 -27.44 -5.02
C THR A 364 -23.72 -25.96 -4.84
N THR A 365 -22.68 -25.18 -4.59
CA THR A 365 -22.71 -23.72 -4.40
C THR A 365 -21.61 -23.03 -5.23
N PRO A 366 -21.59 -21.68 -5.33
CA PRO A 366 -20.53 -20.98 -6.05
C PRO A 366 -19.17 -21.01 -5.33
N ALA A 367 -19.03 -21.66 -4.18
CA ALA A 367 -17.85 -21.67 -3.32
C ALA A 367 -16.52 -22.00 -4.02
N ASN A 368 -16.56 -22.76 -5.12
CA ASN A 368 -15.41 -23.17 -5.92
C ASN A 368 -15.55 -22.73 -7.39
N GLY A 369 -16.29 -21.65 -7.66
CA GLY A 369 -16.44 -21.14 -9.02
C GLY A 369 -17.06 -22.13 -10.01
N TRP A 370 -17.80 -23.16 -9.51
CA TRP A 370 -18.45 -24.22 -10.26
C TRP A 370 -17.49 -25.19 -10.98
N ASP A 371 -16.18 -25.11 -10.72
CA ASP A 371 -15.17 -26.00 -11.31
C ASP A 371 -14.13 -26.39 -10.24
N LEU A 372 -14.16 -27.63 -9.82
CA LEU A 372 -13.31 -28.13 -8.75
C LEU A 372 -11.87 -28.36 -9.24
N THR A 373 -10.92 -27.72 -8.61
CA THR A 373 -9.51 -27.79 -8.97
C THR A 373 -8.62 -28.20 -7.79
N ASP A 374 -7.33 -28.35 -8.04
CA ASP A 374 -6.37 -28.73 -7.00
C ASP A 374 -5.87 -27.50 -6.27
N ILE A 375 -5.45 -27.72 -5.02
CA ILE A 375 -4.65 -26.78 -4.24
C ILE A 375 -3.21 -27.27 -4.18
N HIS A 376 -2.26 -26.38 -4.08
CA HIS A 376 -0.86 -26.73 -3.88
C HIS A 376 -0.29 -26.10 -2.62
N VAL A 377 0.49 -26.89 -1.86
CA VAL A 377 1.12 -26.44 -0.61
C VAL A 377 2.63 -26.55 -0.75
N ARG A 378 3.34 -25.47 -0.41
CA ARG A 378 4.78 -25.46 -0.26
C ARG A 378 5.19 -24.98 1.12
N THR A 379 6.27 -25.53 1.65
CA THR A 379 6.88 -24.97 2.85
C THR A 379 8.29 -24.50 2.54
N TYR A 380 8.73 -23.46 3.25
CA TYR A 380 10.06 -22.88 3.09
C TYR A 380 10.73 -22.70 4.44
N ALA A 381 12.06 -22.87 4.48
CA ALA A 381 12.82 -22.67 5.69
C ALA A 381 12.75 -21.23 6.21
N GLY A 382 12.78 -21.06 7.53
CA GLY A 382 12.63 -19.75 8.19
C GLY A 382 13.73 -18.73 7.87
N GLU A 383 14.86 -19.19 7.33
CA GLU A 383 15.98 -18.33 6.93
C GLU A 383 15.67 -17.39 5.74
N HIS A 384 14.65 -17.72 4.93
CA HIS A 384 14.30 -16.93 3.75
C HIS A 384 13.76 -15.52 4.06
N LYS A 385 13.14 -15.30 5.22
CA LYS A 385 12.70 -13.99 5.71
C LYS A 385 11.88 -13.19 4.69
N PHE A 386 10.72 -13.72 4.31
CA PHE A 386 9.81 -13.01 3.39
C PHE A 386 9.23 -11.75 4.02
N SER A 387 9.15 -10.68 3.26
CA SER A 387 8.51 -9.42 3.66
C SER A 387 6.99 -9.56 3.73
N ARG A 388 6.34 -8.70 4.53
CA ARG A 388 4.88 -8.69 4.65
C ARG A 388 4.27 -7.96 3.46
N ALA A 389 3.25 -8.58 2.85
CA ALA A 389 2.50 -7.98 1.77
C ALA A 389 1.10 -8.60 1.70
N ILE A 390 0.06 -7.81 1.99
CA ILE A 390 -1.33 -8.29 1.99
C ILE A 390 -2.14 -7.51 0.96
N ALA A 391 -2.83 -8.25 0.08
CA ALA A 391 -3.65 -7.68 -0.96
C ALA A 391 -4.91 -7.03 -0.38
N ARG A 392 -5.25 -5.87 -0.93
CA ARG A 392 -6.52 -5.20 -0.73
C ARG A 392 -7.18 -4.97 -2.08
N ARG A 393 -8.43 -5.38 -2.19
CA ARG A 393 -9.26 -5.18 -3.37
C ARG A 393 -10.54 -4.47 -3.00
N ALA A 394 -10.97 -3.50 -3.79
CA ALA A 394 -12.26 -2.84 -3.62
C ALA A 394 -13.39 -3.67 -4.26
N THR A 395 -13.09 -4.36 -5.37
CA THR A 395 -14.04 -5.19 -6.14
C THR A 395 -13.32 -6.44 -6.67
N PRO A 396 -14.04 -7.50 -7.09
CA PRO A 396 -13.43 -8.67 -7.72
C PRO A 396 -12.56 -8.36 -8.93
N ASP A 397 -12.94 -7.32 -9.68
CA ASP A 397 -12.27 -6.91 -10.92
C ASP A 397 -11.08 -5.98 -10.69
N SER A 398 -10.96 -5.38 -9.49
CA SER A 398 -9.86 -4.47 -9.20
C SER A 398 -8.52 -5.20 -9.09
N GLU A 399 -7.44 -4.52 -9.47
CA GLU A 399 -6.10 -5.01 -9.17
C GLU A 399 -5.86 -5.06 -7.66
N PRO A 400 -5.23 -6.11 -7.14
CA PRO A 400 -4.85 -6.14 -5.74
C PRO A 400 -3.79 -5.07 -5.48
N LYS A 401 -4.07 -4.19 -4.54
CA LYS A 401 -3.05 -3.28 -3.99
C LYS A 401 -2.37 -4.00 -2.84
N MET A 402 -1.09 -4.29 -2.99
CA MET A 402 -0.31 -4.94 -1.93
C MET A 402 0.14 -3.90 -0.90
N THR A 403 -0.13 -4.16 0.38
CA THR A 403 0.51 -3.40 1.46
C THR A 403 1.97 -3.83 1.58
N LYS A 404 2.85 -2.85 1.83
CA LYS A 404 4.30 -3.08 1.93
C LYS A 404 4.81 -2.64 3.30
N GLU A 405 5.92 -3.22 3.72
CA GLU A 405 6.73 -2.67 4.79
C GLU A 405 7.53 -1.47 4.26
N THR A 406 7.64 -0.40 5.07
CA THR A 406 8.58 0.67 4.76
C THR A 406 10.01 0.25 5.11
N GLY A 407 11.01 0.98 4.63
CA GLY A 407 12.39 0.74 5.06
C GLY A 407 12.59 0.93 6.57
N PHE A 408 11.73 1.71 7.22
CA PHE A 408 11.77 1.95 8.67
C PHE A 408 10.95 0.95 9.49
N HIS A 409 10.17 0.08 8.84
CA HIS A 409 9.24 -0.82 9.54
C HIS A 409 9.93 -1.67 10.61
N SER A 410 11.08 -2.29 10.30
CA SER A 410 11.84 -3.12 11.24
C SER A 410 12.28 -2.34 12.48
N SER A 411 12.64 -1.06 12.32
CA SER A 411 13.05 -0.18 13.41
C SER A 411 11.88 0.16 14.33
N PHE A 412 10.73 0.57 13.78
CA PHE A 412 9.53 0.84 14.57
C PHE A 412 8.92 -0.42 15.19
N ALA A 413 9.02 -1.58 14.53
CA ALA A 413 8.54 -2.85 15.04
C ALA A 413 9.26 -3.35 16.32
N LYS A 414 10.43 -2.79 16.64
CA LYS A 414 11.11 -2.99 17.92
C LYS A 414 10.33 -2.38 19.10
N HIS A 415 9.47 -1.39 18.83
CA HIS A 415 8.78 -0.58 19.83
C HIS A 415 7.26 -0.79 19.87
N THR A 416 6.65 -1.26 18.79
CA THR A 416 5.22 -1.55 18.72
C THR A 416 4.91 -2.71 17.77
N ARG A 417 3.73 -3.33 17.97
CA ARG A 417 3.12 -4.26 17.00
C ARG A 417 1.80 -3.71 16.45
N ASN A 418 1.40 -2.53 16.90
CA ASN A 418 0.16 -1.88 16.47
C ASN A 418 0.40 -1.11 15.17
N PHE A 419 0.36 -1.84 14.05
CA PHE A 419 0.46 -1.28 12.71
C PHE A 419 -0.90 -1.34 12.02
N VAL A 420 -1.15 -0.35 11.16
CA VAL A 420 -2.33 -0.28 10.30
C VAL A 420 -1.91 -0.09 8.86
N GLU A 421 -2.76 -0.53 7.95
CA GLU A 421 -2.58 -0.21 6.54
C GLU A 421 -2.89 1.27 6.31
N TYR A 422 -1.94 1.99 5.71
CA TYR A 422 -2.09 3.36 5.32
C TYR A 422 -1.50 3.58 3.93
N LYS A 423 -2.38 3.81 2.95
CA LYS A 423 -2.00 4.05 1.55
C LYS A 423 -1.03 3.02 0.97
N GLY A 424 -1.25 1.76 1.27
CA GLY A 424 -0.43 0.64 0.77
C GLY A 424 0.80 0.32 1.59
N TYR A 425 0.99 0.94 2.76
CA TYR A 425 2.10 0.65 3.67
C TYR A 425 1.62 0.34 5.08
N TRP A 426 2.44 -0.41 5.82
CA TRP A 426 2.28 -0.67 7.23
C TRP A 426 2.88 0.46 8.05
N LEU A 427 2.06 1.31 8.63
CA LEU A 427 2.51 2.38 9.52
C LEU A 427 2.09 2.11 10.97
N ALA A 428 2.93 2.54 11.91
CA ALA A 428 2.61 2.46 13.34
C ALA A 428 1.39 3.34 13.66
N ASN A 429 0.36 2.74 14.26
CA ASN A 429 -0.84 3.46 14.68
C ASN A 429 -0.64 4.14 16.04
N SER A 430 -0.01 3.41 16.98
CA SER A 430 0.40 3.90 18.30
C SER A 430 1.45 2.96 18.91
N PHE A 431 2.06 3.42 19.99
CA PHE A 431 3.07 2.67 20.74
C PHE A 431 2.50 2.27 22.11
N ALA A 432 2.30 0.97 22.31
CA ALA A 432 1.55 0.41 23.45
C ALA A 432 2.14 0.79 24.82
N LYS A 433 3.44 1.04 24.90
CA LYS A 433 4.13 1.43 26.13
C LYS A 433 3.82 2.86 26.52
N GLU A 434 3.75 3.76 25.54
CA GLU A 434 3.59 5.20 25.74
C GLU A 434 2.11 5.60 25.61
N GLY A 435 1.43 5.14 24.56
CA GLY A 435 0.08 5.53 24.19
C GLY A 435 0.02 6.91 23.51
N PRO A 436 -1.08 7.18 22.76
CA PRO A 436 -1.17 8.40 21.93
C PRO A 436 -1.03 9.71 22.70
N ILE A 437 -1.45 9.76 23.96
CA ILE A 437 -1.36 10.97 24.80
C ILE A 437 0.09 11.29 25.17
N GLU A 438 0.87 10.28 25.54
CA GLU A 438 2.29 10.47 25.86
C GLU A 438 3.11 10.80 24.61
N GLU A 439 2.78 10.19 23.46
CA GLU A 439 3.36 10.52 22.17
C GLU A 439 3.06 11.98 21.80
N TYR A 440 1.83 12.42 21.98
CA TYR A 440 1.39 13.81 21.79
C TYR A 440 2.23 14.79 22.65
N TRP A 441 2.33 14.56 23.97
CA TRP A 441 3.10 15.42 24.87
C TRP A 441 4.59 15.41 24.56
N ALA A 442 5.14 14.27 24.14
CA ALA A 442 6.53 14.20 23.70
C ALA A 442 6.79 15.12 22.49
N CYS A 443 5.85 15.20 21.55
CA CYS A 443 5.95 16.14 20.42
C CYS A 443 5.89 17.60 20.86
N ARG A 444 4.99 17.95 21.80
CA ARG A 444 4.82 19.32 22.29
C ARG A 444 6.00 19.81 23.13
N GLU A 445 6.58 18.94 23.96
CA GLU A 445 7.55 19.34 24.98
C GLU A 445 8.99 18.92 24.68
N LYS A 446 9.21 17.90 23.85
CA LYS A 446 10.53 17.30 23.59
C LYS A 446 10.76 17.06 22.11
N ALA A 447 10.64 15.82 21.68
CA ALA A 447 10.71 15.43 20.29
C ALA A 447 10.09 14.04 20.06
N VAL A 448 9.61 13.83 18.85
CA VAL A 448 9.14 12.53 18.35
C VAL A 448 9.76 12.19 17.02
N VAL A 449 9.82 10.88 16.71
CA VAL A 449 10.16 10.36 15.38
C VAL A 449 8.99 9.53 14.87
N MET A 450 8.62 9.75 13.60
CA MET A 450 7.48 9.12 12.97
C MET A 450 7.80 8.72 11.53
N ASP A 451 7.27 7.58 11.08
CA ASP A 451 7.37 7.13 9.68
C ASP A 451 6.27 7.80 8.82
N LEU A 452 6.68 8.55 7.81
CA LEU A 452 5.81 9.19 6.82
C LEU A 452 6.06 8.67 5.39
N SER A 453 6.70 7.52 5.25
CA SER A 453 7.10 6.96 3.95
C SER A 453 5.93 6.68 3.01
N ALA A 454 4.71 6.56 3.51
CA ALA A 454 3.52 6.31 2.69
C ALA A 454 3.05 7.51 1.85
N LEU A 455 3.55 8.72 2.08
CA LEU A 455 3.30 9.87 1.22
C LEU A 455 3.76 9.57 -0.21
N ARG A 456 2.98 10.01 -1.20
CA ARG A 456 3.33 9.82 -2.61
C ARG A 456 4.39 10.81 -3.06
N LYS A 457 5.40 10.32 -3.76
CA LYS A 457 6.51 11.12 -4.29
C LYS A 457 6.58 10.94 -5.79
N PHE A 458 6.66 12.04 -6.49
CA PHE A 458 6.80 12.06 -7.95
C PHE A 458 7.97 12.96 -8.35
N GLU A 459 8.91 12.38 -9.08
CA GLU A 459 9.99 13.14 -9.72
C GLU A 459 9.44 13.73 -11.02
N VAL A 460 9.40 15.07 -11.08
CA VAL A 460 8.96 15.84 -12.24
C VAL A 460 10.19 16.47 -12.88
N THR A 461 10.58 15.95 -14.04
CA THR A 461 11.88 16.27 -14.64
C THR A 461 11.75 16.55 -16.13
N GLY A 462 12.63 17.43 -16.62
CA GLY A 462 12.70 17.78 -18.03
C GLY A 462 12.59 19.28 -18.28
N PRO A 463 12.89 19.73 -19.51
CA PRO A 463 12.97 21.15 -19.82
C PRO A 463 11.67 21.92 -19.61
N ASP A 464 10.52 21.24 -19.66
CA ASP A 464 9.21 21.86 -19.46
C ASP A 464 8.60 21.55 -18.06
N ALA A 465 9.40 21.00 -17.11
CA ALA A 465 8.91 20.62 -15.78
C ALA A 465 8.35 21.83 -15.01
N GLU A 466 9.05 22.98 -15.02
CA GLU A 466 8.55 24.23 -14.41
C GLU A 466 7.25 24.69 -15.05
N ALA A 467 7.13 24.62 -16.38
CA ALA A 467 5.92 25.03 -17.10
C ALA A 467 4.72 24.13 -16.75
N LEU A 468 4.90 22.80 -16.69
CA LEU A 468 3.88 21.86 -16.25
C LEU A 468 3.40 22.19 -14.84
N LEU A 469 4.32 22.33 -13.89
CA LEU A 469 4.00 22.58 -12.50
C LEU A 469 3.39 23.97 -12.29
N GLN A 470 3.84 24.98 -13.06
CA GLN A 470 3.24 26.31 -13.06
C GLN A 470 1.78 26.28 -13.51
N TYR A 471 1.43 25.41 -14.46
CA TYR A 471 0.07 25.28 -14.98
C TYR A 471 -0.84 24.39 -14.11
N THR A 472 -0.28 23.37 -13.43
CA THR A 472 -1.07 22.39 -12.66
C THR A 472 -1.23 22.74 -11.19
N LEU A 473 -0.34 23.53 -10.62
CA LEU A 473 -0.37 23.93 -9.21
C LEU A 473 -0.89 25.35 -9.03
N THR A 474 -1.54 25.62 -7.91
CA THR A 474 -2.07 26.97 -7.62
C THR A 474 -0.98 27.97 -7.28
N ARG A 475 0.14 27.53 -6.68
CA ARG A 475 1.29 28.39 -6.31
C ARG A 475 2.09 28.83 -7.54
N ASP A 476 2.78 29.95 -7.39
CA ASP A 476 3.69 30.48 -8.41
C ASP A 476 5.04 29.75 -8.33
N VAL A 477 5.18 28.68 -9.13
CA VAL A 477 6.35 27.79 -9.15
C VAL A 477 7.58 28.50 -9.71
N LYS A 478 7.42 29.52 -10.57
CA LYS A 478 8.54 30.33 -11.12
C LYS A 478 9.29 31.09 -10.02
N LYS A 479 8.67 31.33 -8.87
CA LYS A 479 9.30 31.97 -7.70
C LYS A 479 10.00 31.00 -6.77
N LEU A 480 9.88 29.69 -7.00
CA LEU A 480 10.52 28.67 -6.19
C LEU A 480 11.98 28.50 -6.61
N GLY A 481 12.91 28.84 -5.74
CA GLY A 481 14.35 28.64 -5.96
C GLY A 481 14.79 27.20 -5.65
N VAL A 482 15.95 26.81 -6.18
CA VAL A 482 16.60 25.53 -5.80
C VAL A 482 16.89 25.55 -4.29
N GLY A 483 16.64 24.42 -3.60
CA GLY A 483 16.74 24.31 -2.13
C GLY A 483 15.49 24.77 -1.37
N GLN A 484 14.46 25.22 -2.09
CA GLN A 484 13.18 25.64 -1.47
C GLN A 484 12.09 24.60 -1.61
N VAL A 485 11.15 24.69 -0.69
CA VAL A 485 9.90 23.91 -0.65
C VAL A 485 8.73 24.89 -0.72
N VAL A 486 7.63 24.51 -1.37
CA VAL A 486 6.39 25.26 -1.33
C VAL A 486 5.21 24.33 -1.15
N TYR A 487 4.27 24.72 -0.29
CA TYR A 487 2.99 24.03 -0.15
C TYR A 487 2.00 24.60 -1.14
N SER A 488 1.29 23.71 -1.87
CA SER A 488 0.35 24.08 -2.93
C SER A 488 -0.85 23.19 -2.96
N ALA A 489 -1.95 23.68 -3.49
CA ALA A 489 -3.07 22.87 -3.93
C ALA A 489 -2.93 22.52 -5.43
N MET A 490 -3.51 21.38 -5.80
CA MET A 490 -3.74 20.94 -7.18
C MET A 490 -5.26 20.83 -7.37
N CYS A 491 -5.78 21.46 -8.42
CA CYS A 491 -7.23 21.59 -8.63
C CYS A 491 -7.67 21.11 -10.01
N TYR A 492 -8.94 20.73 -10.08
CA TYR A 492 -9.66 20.55 -11.35
C TYR A 492 -10.05 21.89 -11.98
N GLU A 493 -10.51 21.87 -13.23
CA GLU A 493 -10.99 23.03 -13.96
C GLU A 493 -12.14 23.75 -13.26
N HIS A 494 -12.98 23.01 -12.53
CA HIS A 494 -14.08 23.57 -11.73
C HIS A 494 -13.66 24.15 -10.37
N GLY A 495 -12.36 24.11 -10.05
CA GLY A 495 -11.78 24.69 -8.82
C GLY A 495 -11.81 23.77 -7.58
N GLY A 496 -12.39 22.56 -7.67
CA GLY A 496 -12.30 21.55 -6.60
C GLY A 496 -10.89 20.97 -6.52
N MET A 497 -10.47 20.56 -5.32
CA MET A 497 -9.12 20.07 -5.07
C MET A 497 -8.96 18.63 -5.52
N ILE A 498 -7.86 18.34 -6.23
CA ILE A 498 -7.39 16.98 -6.51
C ILE A 498 -6.58 16.48 -5.33
N ASP A 499 -5.63 17.30 -4.88
CA ASP A 499 -4.68 16.98 -3.82
C ASP A 499 -4.10 18.27 -3.24
N ASP A 500 -3.46 18.15 -2.09
CA ASP A 500 -2.56 19.14 -1.52
C ASP A 500 -1.21 18.51 -1.28
N GLY A 501 -0.15 19.30 -1.29
CA GLY A 501 1.18 18.74 -1.12
C GLY A 501 2.28 19.78 -1.12
N THR A 502 3.51 19.28 -0.99
CA THR A 502 4.73 20.08 -1.03
C THR A 502 5.51 19.80 -2.31
N LEU A 503 6.03 20.87 -2.89
CA LEU A 503 6.91 20.82 -4.05
C LEU A 503 8.32 21.25 -3.63
N LEU A 504 9.29 20.36 -3.78
CA LEU A 504 10.71 20.62 -3.61
C LEU A 504 11.33 20.93 -4.95
N ARG A 505 12.15 21.98 -5.06
CA ARG A 505 13.00 22.23 -6.25
C ARG A 505 14.42 21.76 -5.97
N LEU A 506 14.76 20.58 -6.49
CA LEU A 506 16.07 19.93 -6.31
C LEU A 506 17.13 20.45 -7.30
N GLY A 507 16.69 20.91 -8.46
CA GLY A 507 17.53 21.45 -9.51
C GLY A 507 16.75 22.37 -10.45
N GLN A 508 17.40 22.84 -11.52
CA GLN A 508 16.75 23.74 -12.48
C GLN A 508 15.50 23.10 -13.09
N ASP A 509 15.63 21.86 -13.57
CA ASP A 509 14.59 21.08 -14.25
C ASP A 509 14.25 19.79 -13.51
N ASN A 510 14.47 19.78 -12.19
CA ASN A 510 14.24 18.64 -11.31
C ASN A 510 13.45 19.07 -10.07
N PHE A 511 12.23 18.57 -9.99
CA PHE A 511 11.30 18.84 -8.89
C PHE A 511 10.79 17.53 -8.32
N ARG A 512 10.44 17.56 -7.02
CA ARG A 512 9.76 16.46 -6.33
C ARG A 512 8.44 16.95 -5.77
N TRP A 513 7.33 16.40 -6.29
CA TRP A 513 6.01 16.59 -5.73
C TRP A 513 5.75 15.53 -4.66
N ILE A 514 5.32 15.96 -3.49
CA ILE A 514 4.95 15.09 -2.38
C ILE A 514 3.49 15.36 -2.06
N GLY A 515 2.64 14.41 -2.39
CA GLY A 515 1.19 14.51 -2.25
C GLY A 515 0.59 13.34 -1.48
N GLY A 516 -0.72 13.36 -1.40
CA GLY A 516 -1.51 12.37 -0.68
C GLY A 516 -1.92 11.15 -1.50
N ASP A 517 -2.00 11.25 -2.82
CA ASP A 517 -2.58 10.22 -3.68
C ASP A 517 -1.80 10.01 -4.98
N ASP A 518 -1.83 8.77 -5.50
CA ASP A 518 -1.19 8.41 -6.77
C ASP A 518 -1.76 9.19 -7.96
N TYR A 519 -3.01 9.62 -7.85
CA TYR A 519 -3.68 10.36 -8.93
C TYR A 519 -3.04 11.70 -9.24
N SER A 520 -2.40 12.36 -8.29
CA SER A 520 -1.68 13.60 -8.57
C SER A 520 -0.58 13.38 -9.62
N GLY A 521 0.12 12.23 -9.59
CA GLY A 521 1.08 11.86 -10.62
C GLY A 521 0.45 11.53 -11.98
N GLU A 522 -0.69 10.85 -11.99
CA GLU A 522 -1.46 10.58 -13.21
C GLU A 522 -1.93 11.89 -13.85
N TRP A 523 -2.49 12.79 -13.06
CA TRP A 523 -2.94 14.12 -13.49
C TRP A 523 -1.82 14.94 -14.14
N LEU A 524 -0.64 14.93 -13.53
CA LEU A 524 0.55 15.60 -14.08
C LEU A 524 0.97 14.98 -15.42
N ARG A 525 0.99 13.65 -15.55
CA ARG A 525 1.34 12.94 -16.80
C ARG A 525 0.34 13.22 -17.92
N GLU A 526 -0.94 13.10 -17.63
CA GLU A 526 -2.01 13.38 -18.60
C GLU A 526 -1.98 14.83 -19.07
N THR A 527 -1.75 15.77 -18.16
CA THR A 527 -1.63 17.20 -18.51
C THR A 527 -0.39 17.46 -19.37
N ALA A 528 0.75 16.88 -19.01
CA ALA A 528 1.98 17.00 -19.82
C ALA A 528 1.76 16.47 -21.25
N GLN A 529 1.13 15.31 -21.39
CA GLN A 529 0.80 14.70 -22.68
C GLN A 529 -0.17 15.56 -23.48
N LYS A 530 -1.25 16.05 -22.86
CA LYS A 530 -2.26 16.91 -23.47
C LYS A 530 -1.67 18.21 -24.02
N LEU A 531 -0.69 18.76 -23.33
CA LEU A 531 0.01 20.01 -23.71
C LEU A 531 1.23 19.77 -24.59
N GLY A 532 1.63 18.53 -24.86
CA GLY A 532 2.83 18.19 -25.63
C GLY A 532 4.14 18.60 -24.96
N LEU A 533 4.19 18.65 -23.63
CA LEU A 533 5.37 19.07 -22.86
C LEU A 533 6.41 17.96 -22.75
N LYS A 534 7.68 18.33 -22.80
CA LYS A 534 8.83 17.42 -22.62
C LYS A 534 9.14 17.27 -21.13
N VAL A 535 8.31 16.46 -20.45
CA VAL A 535 8.40 16.20 -19.01
C VAL A 535 8.21 14.72 -18.75
N LEU A 536 8.98 14.17 -17.83
CA LEU A 536 8.73 12.88 -17.23
C LEU A 536 8.21 13.08 -15.81
N VAL A 537 7.14 12.38 -15.46
CA VAL A 537 6.56 12.32 -14.12
C VAL A 537 6.59 10.88 -13.65
N ARG A 538 7.53 10.53 -12.78
CA ARG A 538 7.78 9.15 -12.35
C ARG A 538 7.62 9.01 -10.85
N SER A 539 6.93 7.95 -10.40
CA SER A 539 6.77 7.66 -8.99
C SER A 539 8.12 7.24 -8.37
N SER A 540 8.51 7.91 -7.30
CA SER A 540 9.66 7.54 -6.47
C SER A 540 9.25 7.10 -5.06
N THR A 541 7.97 6.83 -4.84
CA THR A 541 7.43 6.46 -3.52
C THR A 541 8.17 5.27 -2.91
N ASP A 542 8.44 4.22 -3.68
CA ASP A 542 9.16 3.03 -3.24
C ASP A 542 10.70 3.21 -3.19
N GLN A 543 11.23 4.32 -3.68
CA GLN A 543 12.67 4.62 -3.73
C GLN A 543 13.09 5.70 -2.72
N MET A 544 12.12 6.41 -2.15
CA MET A 544 12.35 7.54 -1.24
C MET A 544 11.43 7.45 -0.05
N HIS A 545 11.97 7.03 1.08
CA HIS A 545 11.26 6.95 2.35
C HIS A 545 11.69 8.09 3.28
N ASN A 546 10.85 8.43 4.26
CA ASN A 546 11.15 9.51 5.18
C ASN A 546 10.61 9.27 6.58
N ILE A 547 11.37 9.76 7.55
CA ILE A 547 10.90 9.96 8.92
C ILE A 547 10.74 11.45 9.21
N ALA A 548 9.73 11.79 10.01
CA ALA A 548 9.58 13.13 10.56
C ALA A 548 10.13 13.15 11.98
N VAL A 549 11.02 14.11 12.27
CA VAL A 549 11.54 14.40 13.60
C VAL A 549 10.96 15.74 14.04
N GLN A 550 10.00 15.72 14.96
CA GLN A 550 9.14 16.85 15.28
C GLN A 550 9.21 17.17 16.79
N GLY A 551 9.09 18.44 17.14
CA GLY A 551 9.11 18.95 18.49
C GLY A 551 10.28 19.89 18.75
N PRO A 552 10.30 20.62 19.88
CA PRO A 552 11.28 21.67 20.18
C PRO A 552 12.74 21.19 20.17
N ASN A 553 13.01 19.92 20.51
CA ASN A 553 14.36 19.35 20.50
C ASN A 553 14.79 18.79 19.14
N SER A 554 13.96 18.81 18.11
CA SER A 554 14.25 18.20 16.79
C SER A 554 15.53 18.75 16.16
N ARG A 555 15.75 20.07 16.21
CA ARG A 555 16.98 20.70 15.71
C ARG A 555 18.22 20.25 16.48
N ALA A 556 18.12 20.21 17.82
CA ALA A 556 19.24 19.77 18.65
C ALA A 556 19.65 18.33 18.40
N ILE A 557 18.68 17.45 18.12
CA ILE A 557 18.92 16.06 17.76
C ILE A 557 19.65 15.96 16.42
N LEU A 558 19.12 16.61 15.39
CA LEU A 558 19.57 16.40 14.02
C LEU A 558 20.88 17.14 13.69
N LYS A 559 21.19 18.26 14.33
CA LYS A 559 22.41 19.03 14.06
C LYS A 559 23.71 18.23 14.29
N ASP A 560 23.69 17.31 15.25
CA ASP A 560 24.86 16.48 15.59
C ASP A 560 24.92 15.20 14.72
N VAL A 561 23.83 14.88 14.02
CA VAL A 561 23.70 13.67 13.16
C VAL A 561 23.96 13.99 11.70
N ILE A 562 23.53 15.18 11.24
CA ILE A 562 23.57 15.56 9.83
C ILE A 562 24.83 16.36 9.53
N TRP A 563 25.71 15.77 8.72
CA TRP A 563 26.82 16.49 8.12
C TRP A 563 26.40 17.07 6.76
N THR A 564 26.76 18.32 6.50
CA THR A 564 26.49 18.99 5.20
C THR A 564 27.78 19.42 4.54
N PRO A 565 27.89 19.28 3.19
CA PRO A 565 29.05 19.81 2.48
C PRO A 565 29.01 21.35 2.45
N PRO A 566 30.18 22.05 2.28
CA PRO A 566 30.28 23.51 2.41
C PRO A 566 29.39 24.33 1.47
N HIS A 567 28.88 23.74 0.38
CA HIS A 567 27.97 24.39 -0.58
C HIS A 567 26.50 24.18 -0.25
N GLN A 568 26.20 23.46 0.81
CA GLN A 568 24.83 23.26 1.33
C GLN A 568 24.69 23.99 2.66
N PRO A 569 23.50 24.52 3.01
CA PRO A 569 23.27 25.12 4.31
C PRO A 569 23.45 24.08 5.42
N ALA A 570 24.11 24.49 6.52
CA ALA A 570 24.13 23.69 7.73
C ALA A 570 22.69 23.51 8.27
N LEU A 571 22.45 22.43 9.02
CA LEU A 571 21.07 22.16 9.49
C LEU A 571 20.46 23.34 10.26
N GLU A 572 21.28 24.03 11.08
CA GLU A 572 20.82 25.19 11.87
C GLU A 572 20.43 26.38 10.99
N GLU A 573 21.00 26.48 9.78
CA GLU A 573 20.72 27.53 8.81
C GLU A 573 19.50 27.21 7.92
N VAL A 574 18.98 25.98 7.97
CA VAL A 574 17.80 25.60 7.18
C VAL A 574 16.58 26.34 7.70
N GLU A 575 16.11 27.30 6.91
CA GLU A 575 14.90 28.06 7.20
C GLU A 575 13.62 27.24 6.97
N TRP A 576 12.49 27.73 7.47
CA TRP A 576 11.19 27.12 7.26
C TRP A 576 10.86 27.01 5.75
N PHE A 577 10.37 25.85 5.34
CA PHE A 577 10.13 25.50 3.92
C PHE A 577 11.40 25.61 3.05
N ARG A 578 12.54 25.15 3.62
CA ARG A 578 13.79 24.91 2.90
C ARG A 578 14.29 23.51 3.21
N PHE A 579 15.25 23.05 2.41
CA PHE A 579 15.92 21.77 2.67
C PHE A 579 17.44 21.90 2.43
N THR A 580 18.15 20.92 2.94
CA THR A 580 19.57 20.71 2.70
C THR A 580 19.81 19.27 2.27
N ILE A 581 20.89 19.04 1.52
CA ILE A 581 21.35 17.70 1.14
C ILE A 581 22.61 17.43 1.96
N GLY A 582 22.54 16.41 2.79
CA GLY A 582 23.58 16.05 3.73
C GLY A 582 23.84 14.56 3.80
N ARG A 583 24.56 14.15 4.82
CA ARG A 583 24.90 12.76 5.10
C ARG A 583 24.85 12.47 6.58
N ILE A 584 24.57 11.23 6.93
CA ILE A 584 24.69 10.70 8.29
C ILE A 584 25.98 9.91 8.37
N GLY A 585 26.83 10.18 9.38
CA GLY A 585 28.12 9.53 9.55
C GLY A 585 29.29 10.23 8.83
N GLY A 586 29.15 11.55 8.55
CA GLY A 586 30.20 12.38 7.94
C GLY A 586 30.25 12.35 6.43
N ALA A 587 31.32 12.87 5.82
CA ALA A 587 31.42 13.10 4.37
C ALA A 587 31.24 11.86 3.49
N ASN A 588 31.57 10.67 4.00
CA ASN A 588 31.40 9.40 3.28
C ASN A 588 30.19 8.59 3.80
N GLY A 589 29.36 9.20 4.61
CA GLY A 589 28.23 8.53 5.25
C GLY A 589 26.99 8.41 4.34
N THR A 590 25.89 7.99 4.92
CA THR A 590 24.61 7.73 4.28
C THR A 590 23.98 9.04 3.77
N PRO A 591 23.66 9.16 2.48
CA PRO A 591 23.08 10.38 1.92
C PRO A 591 21.62 10.58 2.37
N VAL A 592 21.27 11.82 2.71
CA VAL A 592 19.91 12.22 3.10
C VAL A 592 19.57 13.59 2.54
N VAL A 593 18.27 13.82 2.30
CA VAL A 593 17.70 15.17 2.17
C VAL A 593 17.02 15.48 3.49
N VAL A 594 17.19 16.70 4.00
CA VAL A 594 16.54 17.13 5.23
C VAL A 594 15.79 18.43 4.97
N SER A 595 14.46 18.35 5.03
CA SER A 595 13.59 19.53 4.86
C SER A 595 13.06 20.01 6.21
N ARG A 596 12.98 21.35 6.37
CA ARG A 596 12.31 21.94 7.55
C ARG A 596 10.83 22.10 7.26
N THR A 597 10.16 20.96 7.31
CA THR A 597 8.73 20.75 7.08
C THR A 597 8.17 19.81 8.13
N GLY A 598 6.84 19.72 8.26
CA GLY A 598 6.19 18.81 9.19
C GLY A 598 4.67 18.99 9.18
N TYR A 599 3.98 18.10 9.91
CA TYR A 599 2.52 18.02 9.96
C TYR A 599 1.99 17.99 11.40
N THR A 600 2.69 18.69 12.32
CA THR A 600 2.40 18.67 13.77
C THR A 600 2.10 20.04 14.37
N GLY A 601 2.38 21.12 13.64
CA GLY A 601 2.36 22.48 14.18
C GLY A 601 3.60 22.84 15.01
N GLU A 602 4.52 21.91 15.24
CA GLU A 602 5.76 22.14 15.99
C GLU A 602 6.96 22.35 15.06
N LEU A 603 8.07 22.85 15.65
CA LEU A 603 9.37 22.83 14.98
C LEU A 603 9.68 21.39 14.57
N GLY A 604 10.05 21.19 13.31
CA GLY A 604 10.33 19.85 12.86
C GLY A 604 11.06 19.78 11.53
N TYR A 605 11.55 18.59 11.27
CA TYR A 605 12.28 18.24 10.05
C TYR A 605 11.80 16.89 9.54
N GLU A 606 11.88 16.71 8.24
CA GLU A 606 11.68 15.42 7.57
C GLU A 606 13.02 14.98 6.97
N VAL A 607 13.43 13.76 7.30
CA VAL A 607 14.69 13.15 6.86
C VAL A 607 14.37 12.09 5.83
N TRP A 608 14.83 12.30 4.60
CA TRP A 608 14.55 11.50 3.43
C TRP A 608 15.76 10.65 3.05
N CYS A 609 15.55 9.37 2.81
CA CYS A 609 16.60 8.44 2.39
C CYS A 609 16.07 7.34 1.48
N HIS A 610 16.96 6.60 0.84
CA HIS A 610 16.59 5.36 0.16
C HIS A 610 16.17 4.30 1.20
N PRO A 611 15.15 3.46 0.96
CA PRO A 611 14.67 2.44 1.92
C PRO A 611 15.75 1.51 2.47
N ARG A 612 16.77 1.15 1.66
CA ARG A 612 17.89 0.30 2.10
C ARG A 612 18.74 0.92 3.21
N ASP A 613 18.72 2.26 3.31
CA ASP A 613 19.51 3.04 4.26
C ASP A 613 18.70 3.42 5.51
N ALA A 614 17.42 3.07 5.54
CA ALA A 614 16.45 3.53 6.54
C ALA A 614 16.82 3.10 7.97
N GLU A 615 17.28 1.87 8.19
CA GLU A 615 17.71 1.42 9.53
C GLU A 615 18.88 2.25 10.03
N THR A 616 19.88 2.51 9.19
CA THR A 616 21.06 3.34 9.54
C THR A 616 20.62 4.76 9.91
N VAL A 617 19.69 5.34 9.13
CA VAL A 617 19.14 6.68 9.38
C VAL A 617 18.36 6.70 10.69
N PHE A 618 17.48 5.73 10.90
CA PHE A 618 16.68 5.64 12.13
C PHE A 618 17.57 5.49 13.36
N ASP A 619 18.51 4.55 13.35
CA ASP A 619 19.36 4.24 14.50
C ASP A 619 20.21 5.46 14.90
N ALA A 620 20.77 6.19 13.94
CA ALA A 620 21.52 7.42 14.22
C ALA A 620 20.65 8.52 14.85
N VAL A 621 19.44 8.74 14.32
CA VAL A 621 18.49 9.72 14.87
C VAL A 621 17.99 9.28 16.25
N TRP A 622 17.70 7.98 16.40
CA TRP A 622 17.22 7.40 17.65
C TRP A 622 18.25 7.50 18.77
N GLU A 623 19.51 7.15 18.49
CA GLU A 623 20.59 7.22 19.47
C GLU A 623 20.86 8.68 19.92
N ALA A 624 20.96 9.61 18.97
CA ALA A 624 21.15 11.03 19.28
C ALA A 624 19.95 11.63 20.02
N GLY A 625 18.76 11.13 19.78
CA GLY A 625 17.53 11.66 20.37
C GLY A 625 17.23 11.16 21.79
N GLN A 626 17.76 10.01 22.22
CA GLN A 626 17.46 9.43 23.53
C GLN A 626 17.80 10.37 24.70
N PRO A 627 18.96 11.03 24.76
CA PRO A 627 19.28 11.97 25.82
C PRO A 627 18.38 13.21 25.85
N LEU A 628 17.75 13.54 24.71
CA LEU A 628 16.88 14.70 24.53
C LEU A 628 15.39 14.34 24.63
N GLY A 629 15.08 13.08 25.01
CA GLY A 629 13.72 12.61 25.26
C GLY A 629 12.92 12.28 24.00
N LEU A 630 13.60 11.89 22.92
CA LEU A 630 12.95 11.42 21.69
C LEU A 630 12.10 10.18 21.95
N LYS A 631 10.85 10.21 21.51
CA LYS A 631 9.93 9.07 21.53
C LYS A 631 9.44 8.73 20.13
N PRO A 632 9.04 7.47 19.87
CA PRO A 632 8.36 7.13 18.63
C PRO A 632 6.92 7.66 18.68
N MET A 633 6.35 8.01 17.52
CA MET A 633 4.97 8.49 17.42
C MET A 633 4.23 7.79 16.29
N GLY A 634 2.96 7.46 16.53
CA GLY A 634 2.05 6.84 15.59
C GLY A 634 0.99 7.78 15.01
N LEU A 635 0.17 7.23 14.12
CA LEU A 635 -0.87 7.98 13.39
C LEU A 635 -1.92 8.61 14.30
N LEU A 636 -2.27 7.96 15.44
CA LEU A 636 -3.28 8.49 16.37
C LEU A 636 -2.82 9.81 17.01
N ALA A 637 -1.58 9.90 17.45
CA ALA A 637 -1.03 11.13 18.02
C ALA A 637 -0.84 12.20 16.95
N LEU A 638 -0.42 11.83 15.73
CA LEU A 638 -0.33 12.75 14.60
C LEU A 638 -1.67 13.41 14.30
N ASP A 639 -2.75 12.62 14.27
CA ASP A 639 -4.10 13.15 14.01
C ASP A 639 -4.52 14.19 15.07
N MET A 640 -4.17 13.95 16.34
CA MET A 640 -4.41 14.93 17.41
C MET A 640 -3.66 16.24 17.17
N LEU A 641 -2.37 16.16 16.85
CA LEU A 641 -1.50 17.33 16.63
C LEU A 641 -1.95 18.15 15.41
N ARG A 642 -2.26 17.50 14.29
CA ARG A 642 -2.68 18.18 13.07
C ARG A 642 -4.02 18.89 13.21
N ILE A 643 -4.98 18.31 13.97
CA ILE A 643 -6.29 18.92 14.22
C ILE A 643 -6.12 20.23 15.01
N GLU A 644 -5.32 20.24 16.08
CA GLU A 644 -5.03 21.45 16.85
C GLU A 644 -4.36 22.53 16.00
N ALA A 645 -3.41 22.13 15.14
CA ALA A 645 -2.69 23.05 14.26
C ALA A 645 -3.52 23.51 13.04
N GLY A 646 -4.74 22.97 12.86
CA GLY A 646 -5.61 23.30 11.71
C GLY A 646 -5.07 22.82 10.38
N LEU A 647 -4.27 21.72 10.37
CA LEU A 647 -3.75 21.13 9.14
C LEU A 647 -4.78 20.20 8.54
N ILE A 648 -5.09 20.41 7.28
CA ILE A 648 -6.15 19.70 6.56
C ILE A 648 -5.74 18.30 6.15
N PHE A 649 -6.72 17.40 6.03
CA PHE A 649 -6.53 16.03 5.60
C PHE A 649 -7.55 15.66 4.51
N ALA A 650 -7.06 15.09 3.41
CA ALA A 650 -7.90 14.69 2.28
C ALA A 650 -8.96 13.64 2.68
N GLY A 651 -10.20 13.86 2.25
CA GLY A 651 -11.35 13.03 2.61
C GLY A 651 -12.03 13.46 3.92
N TYR A 652 -11.44 14.37 4.68
CA TYR A 652 -12.00 14.98 5.89
C TYR A 652 -12.30 16.45 5.66
N GLU A 653 -11.29 17.32 5.59
CA GLU A 653 -11.45 18.74 5.39
C GLU A 653 -11.73 19.13 3.94
N PHE A 654 -11.33 18.32 2.98
CA PHE A 654 -11.62 18.57 1.58
C PHE A 654 -11.86 17.29 0.75
N SER A 655 -12.60 17.49 -0.32
CA SER A 655 -12.85 16.54 -1.40
C SER A 655 -12.68 17.25 -2.75
N ASP A 656 -13.00 16.55 -3.84
CA ASP A 656 -13.02 17.11 -5.20
C ASP A 656 -14.04 18.24 -5.43
N GLN A 657 -14.99 18.42 -4.51
CA GLN A 657 -15.97 19.52 -4.56
C GLN A 657 -15.54 20.73 -3.73
N THR A 658 -14.50 20.59 -2.91
CA THR A 658 -14.01 21.62 -2.00
C THR A 658 -12.90 22.42 -2.67
N ASP A 659 -12.98 23.73 -2.66
CA ASP A 659 -11.90 24.59 -3.16
C ASP A 659 -10.91 24.99 -2.04
N PRO A 660 -9.71 25.49 -2.38
CA PRO A 660 -8.70 25.88 -1.39
C PRO A 660 -9.13 27.00 -0.42
N PHE A 661 -10.06 27.87 -0.81
CA PHE A 661 -10.57 28.91 0.09
C PHE A 661 -11.53 28.32 1.12
N GLU A 662 -12.39 27.42 0.69
CA GLU A 662 -13.29 26.65 1.56
C GLU A 662 -12.50 25.77 2.54
N ALA A 663 -11.41 25.14 2.06
CA ALA A 663 -10.54 24.30 2.87
C ALA A 663 -9.59 25.08 3.81
N GLY A 664 -9.64 26.41 3.83
CA GLY A 664 -8.80 27.25 4.70
C GLY A 664 -7.36 27.45 4.21
N ILE A 665 -7.00 26.95 3.04
CA ILE A 665 -5.66 27.11 2.43
C ILE A 665 -5.63 28.09 1.27
N GLY A 666 -6.51 29.07 1.26
CA GLY A 666 -6.61 30.10 0.22
C GLY A 666 -5.32 30.90 -0.01
N PHE A 667 -4.38 30.92 0.95
CA PHE A 667 -3.04 31.49 0.80
C PHE A 667 -2.19 30.77 -0.26
N THR A 668 -2.55 29.55 -0.63
CA THR A 668 -1.89 28.80 -1.71
C THR A 668 -2.32 29.25 -3.10
N VAL A 669 -3.34 30.13 -3.20
CA VAL A 669 -3.92 30.63 -4.47
C VAL A 669 -3.63 32.12 -4.63
N PRO A 670 -2.42 32.52 -5.05
CA PRO A 670 -1.99 33.94 -5.11
C PRO A 670 -2.51 34.65 -6.39
N LEU A 671 -3.83 34.74 -6.57
CA LEU A 671 -4.49 35.28 -7.78
C LEU A 671 -4.01 36.70 -8.19
N LYS A 672 -3.50 37.49 -7.24
CA LYS A 672 -3.02 38.85 -7.51
C LYS A 672 -1.60 38.89 -8.06
N THR A 673 -0.78 37.91 -7.71
CA THR A 673 0.68 37.93 -7.99
C THR A 673 1.12 36.86 -8.98
N LYS A 674 0.38 35.79 -9.14
CA LYS A 674 0.54 34.81 -10.19
C LYS A 674 -0.31 35.23 -11.39
N THR A 675 0.34 35.77 -12.40
CA THR A 675 -0.31 36.29 -13.62
C THR A 675 -0.53 35.20 -14.66
N ASP A 676 0.30 34.15 -14.63
CA ASP A 676 0.16 32.99 -15.53
C ASP A 676 -1.17 32.27 -15.29
N ASP A 677 -1.69 31.70 -16.35
CA ASP A 677 -2.87 30.84 -16.27
C ASP A 677 -2.52 29.51 -15.64
N PHE A 678 -3.49 28.91 -14.96
CA PHE A 678 -3.39 27.58 -14.36
C PHE A 678 -4.76 26.91 -14.28
N ILE A 679 -4.76 25.58 -14.17
CA ILE A 679 -6.01 24.80 -14.12
C ILE A 679 -6.89 25.25 -12.95
N GLY A 680 -8.13 25.58 -13.25
CA GLY A 680 -9.13 26.01 -12.27
C GLY A 680 -9.10 27.50 -11.93
N ARG A 681 -8.20 28.31 -12.51
CA ARG A 681 -8.02 29.73 -12.17
C ARG A 681 -9.31 30.54 -12.24
N GLU A 682 -10.08 30.45 -13.32
CA GLU A 682 -11.35 31.18 -13.47
C GLU A 682 -12.39 30.74 -12.44
N ALA A 683 -12.50 29.45 -12.19
CA ALA A 683 -13.43 28.93 -11.20
C ALA A 683 -13.04 29.40 -9.79
N LEU A 684 -11.74 29.41 -9.47
CA LEU A 684 -11.21 29.87 -8.18
C LEU A 684 -11.43 31.38 -7.97
N ILE A 685 -11.35 32.21 -9.01
CA ILE A 685 -11.73 33.62 -8.93
C ILE A 685 -13.22 33.73 -8.52
N ARG A 686 -14.12 33.03 -9.22
CA ARG A 686 -15.56 33.07 -8.90
C ARG A 686 -15.85 32.57 -7.50
N ARG A 687 -15.22 31.47 -7.06
CA ARG A 687 -15.42 30.89 -5.72
C ARG A 687 -14.89 31.79 -4.61
N LYS A 688 -13.77 32.47 -4.83
CA LYS A 688 -13.23 33.44 -3.89
C LYS A 688 -14.16 34.62 -3.64
N ASP A 689 -14.77 35.12 -4.72
CA ASP A 689 -15.70 36.28 -4.66
C ASP A 689 -17.07 35.88 -4.09
N ASN A 690 -17.45 34.61 -4.21
CA ASN A 690 -18.73 34.06 -3.76
C ASN A 690 -18.52 32.79 -2.92
N PRO A 691 -17.94 32.89 -1.71
CA PRO A 691 -17.70 31.72 -0.87
C PRO A 691 -19.02 31.13 -0.37
N ILE A 692 -19.23 29.83 -0.58
CA ILE A 692 -20.42 29.11 -0.12
C ILE A 692 -20.19 28.58 1.30
N ARG A 693 -19.05 27.99 1.55
CA ARG A 693 -18.66 27.41 2.84
C ARG A 693 -17.27 27.86 3.26
N LYS A 694 -16.98 27.69 4.55
CA LYS A 694 -15.66 27.93 5.13
C LYS A 694 -15.32 26.86 6.18
N LEU A 695 -14.06 26.48 6.23
CA LEU A 695 -13.51 25.72 7.34
C LEU A 695 -13.36 26.63 8.55
N VAL A 696 -13.85 26.16 9.69
CA VAL A 696 -13.79 26.85 10.99
C VAL A 696 -13.37 25.86 12.08
N GLY A 697 -12.87 26.38 13.19
CA GLY A 697 -12.74 25.62 14.42
C GLY A 697 -14.04 25.66 15.23
N LEU A 698 -14.26 24.64 16.03
CA LEU A 698 -15.35 24.58 17.02
C LEU A 698 -14.77 24.27 18.40
N ASP A 699 -15.12 25.11 19.36
CA ASP A 699 -15.00 24.81 20.78
C ASP A 699 -16.31 24.18 21.25
N ILE A 700 -16.26 22.95 21.78
CA ILE A 700 -17.44 22.17 22.12
C ILE A 700 -17.61 22.13 23.63
N ASP A 701 -18.78 22.51 24.10
CA ASP A 701 -19.11 22.51 25.52
C ASP A 701 -19.33 21.08 26.06
N GLY A 702 -18.75 20.81 27.22
CA GLY A 702 -18.92 19.53 27.90
C GLY A 702 -17.93 18.44 27.45
N ASN A 703 -18.24 17.20 27.86
CA ASN A 703 -17.33 16.06 27.72
C ASN A 703 -17.79 15.01 26.68
N VAL A 704 -18.83 15.30 25.94
CA VAL A 704 -19.34 14.37 24.91
C VAL A 704 -18.51 14.56 23.64
N ALA A 705 -17.92 13.48 23.15
CA ALA A 705 -17.17 13.49 21.91
C ALA A 705 -18.12 13.64 20.69
N VAL A 706 -17.67 14.39 19.71
CA VAL A 706 -18.32 14.47 18.38
C VAL A 706 -17.47 13.71 17.37
N GLY A 707 -18.04 13.40 16.21
CA GLY A 707 -17.38 12.61 15.17
C GLY A 707 -17.49 13.27 13.79
N HIS A 708 -16.74 12.70 12.84
CA HIS A 708 -16.84 13.08 11.43
C HIS A 708 -18.26 12.91 10.92
N GLY A 709 -18.77 13.90 10.20
CA GLY A 709 -20.13 13.92 9.64
C GLY A 709 -21.22 14.41 10.60
N ASP A 710 -20.94 14.59 11.90
CA ASP A 710 -21.92 15.18 12.81
C ASP A 710 -22.32 16.56 12.32
N CYS A 711 -23.63 16.87 12.38
CA CYS A 711 -24.21 18.04 11.74
C CYS A 711 -24.09 19.29 12.60
N VAL A 712 -23.69 20.42 12.03
CA VAL A 712 -23.66 21.73 12.69
C VAL A 712 -24.93 22.49 12.40
N HIS A 713 -25.58 23.03 13.44
CA HIS A 713 -26.89 23.67 13.35
C HIS A 713 -26.95 25.07 13.99
N ILE A 714 -27.82 25.91 13.46
CA ILE A 714 -28.35 27.09 14.14
C ILE A 714 -29.88 26.92 14.20
N GLY A 715 -30.39 26.69 15.41
CA GLY A 715 -31.79 26.33 15.57
C GLY A 715 -32.15 25.04 14.81
N ARG A 716 -33.08 25.12 13.84
CA ARG A 716 -33.47 23.98 13.02
C ARG A 716 -32.63 23.80 11.75
N ALA A 717 -31.91 24.83 11.35
CA ALA A 717 -31.16 24.82 10.10
C ALA A 717 -29.82 24.10 10.29
N GLN A 718 -29.52 23.10 9.47
CA GLN A 718 -28.19 22.55 9.32
C GLN A 718 -27.36 23.52 8.46
N ILE A 719 -26.28 24.02 9.01
CA ILE A 719 -25.38 24.99 8.37
C ILE A 719 -24.03 24.40 7.99
N GLY A 720 -23.77 23.13 8.35
CA GLY A 720 -22.48 22.50 8.06
C GLY A 720 -22.35 21.12 8.68
N GLU A 721 -21.11 20.64 8.68
CA GLU A 721 -20.73 19.33 9.19
C GLU A 721 -19.35 19.38 9.85
N VAL A 722 -19.14 18.54 10.86
CA VAL A 722 -17.84 18.29 11.50
C VAL A 722 -16.98 17.46 10.57
N THR A 723 -15.76 17.92 10.30
CA THR A 723 -14.81 17.19 9.45
C THR A 723 -13.85 16.35 10.29
N SER A 724 -13.28 16.92 11.35
CA SER A 724 -12.40 16.24 12.28
C SER A 724 -12.64 16.70 13.70
N SER A 725 -12.39 15.87 14.69
CA SER A 725 -12.61 16.21 16.08
C SER A 725 -11.72 15.43 17.02
N MET A 726 -11.43 16.02 18.17
CA MET A 726 -10.67 15.39 19.25
C MET A 726 -10.91 16.06 20.59
N ARG A 727 -10.48 15.38 21.67
CA ARG A 727 -10.27 16.07 22.95
C ARG A 727 -8.82 16.53 23.02
N SER A 728 -8.62 17.84 23.00
CA SER A 728 -7.28 18.43 23.10
C SER A 728 -6.71 18.29 24.51
N PRO A 729 -5.52 17.63 24.65
CA PRO A 729 -4.87 17.52 25.94
C PRO A 729 -4.39 18.87 26.50
N ILE A 730 -3.84 19.74 25.66
CA ILE A 730 -3.32 21.06 26.09
C ILE A 730 -4.45 22.02 26.38
N LEU A 731 -5.52 22.06 25.59
CA LEU A 731 -6.67 22.93 25.79
C LEU A 731 -7.69 22.37 26.80
N LYS A 732 -7.59 21.08 27.15
CA LYS A 732 -8.45 20.32 28.09
C LYS A 732 -9.94 20.35 27.74
N LYS A 733 -10.27 20.52 26.47
CA LYS A 733 -11.64 20.59 25.94
C LYS A 733 -11.79 19.79 24.64
N ASN A 734 -13.02 19.49 24.28
CA ASN A 734 -13.34 18.95 22.95
C ASN A 734 -13.26 20.07 21.92
N ILE A 735 -12.56 19.81 20.82
CA ILE A 735 -12.42 20.70 19.66
C ILE A 735 -12.77 19.96 18.40
N ALA A 736 -13.16 20.71 17.38
CA ALA A 736 -13.38 20.15 16.05
C ALA A 736 -12.99 21.14 14.95
N LEU A 737 -12.74 20.59 13.77
CA LEU A 737 -12.77 21.30 12.50
C LEU A 737 -14.13 21.04 11.86
N ALA A 738 -14.73 22.06 11.25
CA ALA A 738 -16.03 21.93 10.60
C ALA A 738 -16.10 22.82 9.34
N ARG A 739 -16.79 22.34 8.31
CA ARG A 739 -17.16 23.17 7.17
C ARG A 739 -18.58 23.70 7.38
N VAL A 740 -18.72 25.00 7.43
CA VAL A 740 -20.01 25.67 7.66
C VAL A 740 -20.31 26.68 6.58
N ASP A 741 -21.58 27.02 6.41
CA ASP A 741 -22.01 28.07 5.49
C ASP A 741 -21.27 29.38 5.76
N ALA A 742 -20.73 30.01 4.73
CA ALA A 742 -19.87 31.19 4.86
C ALA A 742 -20.54 32.37 5.61
N THR A 743 -21.87 32.47 5.52
CA THR A 743 -22.68 33.49 6.20
C THR A 743 -22.69 33.32 7.73
N HIS A 744 -22.37 32.14 8.24
CA HIS A 744 -22.38 31.78 9.66
C HIS A 744 -21.00 31.52 10.24
N ALA A 745 -19.93 31.68 9.44
CA ALA A 745 -18.57 31.29 9.78
C ALA A 745 -17.81 32.30 10.67
N ALA A 746 -18.48 33.32 11.20
CA ALA A 746 -17.82 34.35 12.02
C ALA A 746 -17.42 33.76 13.39
N PRO A 747 -16.17 33.98 13.86
CA PRO A 747 -15.77 33.60 15.21
C PRO A 747 -16.70 34.20 16.29
N GLY A 748 -17.04 33.41 17.30
CA GLY A 748 -17.99 33.75 18.35
C GLY A 748 -19.44 33.34 18.06
N THR A 749 -19.76 32.89 16.85
CA THR A 749 -21.10 32.40 16.51
C THR A 749 -21.41 31.15 17.35
N GLN A 750 -22.58 31.18 18.02
CA GLN A 750 -23.08 30.02 18.77
C GLN A 750 -23.79 29.03 17.85
N VAL A 751 -23.41 27.78 17.95
CA VAL A 751 -23.96 26.69 17.14
C VAL A 751 -24.25 25.47 18.01
N GLU A 752 -24.96 24.51 17.45
CA GLU A 752 -25.23 23.23 18.09
C GLU A 752 -24.80 22.08 17.19
N ILE A 753 -24.21 21.04 17.76
CA ILE A 753 -23.82 19.84 17.03
C ILE A 753 -24.85 18.75 17.25
N GLY A 754 -25.51 18.31 16.19
CA GLY A 754 -26.40 17.16 16.16
C GLY A 754 -25.64 15.90 15.77
N LYS A 755 -25.51 14.96 16.70
CA LYS A 755 -24.78 13.70 16.46
C LYS A 755 -25.57 12.76 15.56
N LEU A 756 -24.84 12.00 14.73
CA LEU A 756 -25.39 10.93 13.87
C LEU A 756 -25.51 9.58 14.60
N ASP A 757 -25.76 9.61 15.90
CA ASP A 757 -25.89 8.42 16.75
C ASP A 757 -27.35 7.96 16.98
N GLY A 758 -28.32 8.55 16.26
CA GLY A 758 -29.75 8.28 16.40
C GLY A 758 -30.41 8.98 17.59
N HIS A 759 -29.68 9.75 18.40
CA HIS A 759 -30.22 10.54 19.51
C HIS A 759 -30.48 11.99 19.08
N GLN A 760 -31.52 12.61 19.61
CA GLN A 760 -31.87 14.00 19.32
C GLN A 760 -31.10 15.02 20.14
N LYS A 761 -30.04 14.59 20.84
CA LYS A 761 -29.26 15.48 21.68
C LYS A 761 -28.44 16.44 20.85
N ARG A 762 -28.52 17.72 21.18
CA ARG A 762 -27.69 18.78 20.64
C ARG A 762 -26.61 19.16 21.64
N LEU A 763 -25.39 19.36 21.16
CA LEU A 763 -24.24 19.79 21.95
C LEU A 763 -23.93 21.24 21.60
N PRO A 764 -23.93 22.15 22.58
CA PRO A 764 -23.55 23.55 22.35
C PRO A 764 -22.09 23.64 21.92
N ALA A 765 -21.81 24.54 20.99
CA ALA A 765 -20.47 24.83 20.54
C ALA A 765 -20.35 26.28 20.06
N THR A 766 -19.11 26.78 20.04
CA THR A 766 -18.80 28.13 19.56
C THR A 766 -17.82 28.05 18.41
N ILE A 767 -18.10 28.78 17.32
CA ILE A 767 -17.16 28.92 16.20
C ILE A 767 -15.95 29.74 16.63
N VAL A 768 -14.78 29.19 16.37
CA VAL A 768 -13.46 29.81 16.62
C VAL A 768 -12.60 29.72 15.35
N PRO A 769 -11.45 30.41 15.27
CA PRO A 769 -10.48 30.16 14.20
C PRO A 769 -10.09 28.68 14.16
N PHE A 770 -9.87 28.12 12.96
CA PHE A 770 -9.68 26.66 12.81
C PHE A 770 -8.28 26.18 13.24
N ALA A 771 -7.29 27.01 13.38
CA ALA A 771 -6.08 26.70 14.11
C ALA A 771 -6.34 26.96 15.59
N HIS A 772 -6.40 25.92 16.41
CA HIS A 772 -6.68 26.02 17.85
C HIS A 772 -5.41 26.25 18.67
N TYR A 773 -4.23 25.89 18.13
CA TYR A 773 -2.91 25.97 18.78
C TYR A 773 -1.83 26.43 17.80
#